data_2dea60ad206e3a6d6a983dc3a04241ab
#
_entry.id   2dea60ad206e3a6d6a983dc3a04241ab
#
_cell.length_a   1.000
_cell.length_b   1.000
_cell.length_c   1.000
_cell.angle_alpha   90.00
_cell.angle_beta   90.00
_cell.angle_gamma   90.00
#
_symmetry.space_group_name_H-M   'P 1'
#
loop_
_entity.id
_entity.type
_entity.pdbx_description
1 polymer ?
#
loop_
_entity_poly.entity_id
_entity_poly.type
_entity_poly.pdbx_seq_one_letter_code
_entity_poly.pdbx_strand_id
1 'polypeptide(L)'
;LHPRVRRQRQMCIRDRTKRGQIGKPRIQIKADYGFSAPTMLPEFVDGAKYMEVMNVASQFSSGKDMYTQAAINATRNGTDPDLYPNVNWLKAVTKDYVPSGRVSLDINGGSERLRYSLILAYYGEKGMTVTDPGVEYDASNKLSRYNIRTNLDMNLTPSTEINVSLGGYILNQRTPGYTTSSDENPRTPFTDIIKLAFKNTPIVHPVIYSNGQIPANTSQTNPWAAATHSGFISSYISSLQSVFAVTQDIGKLWHPLKGLKAKATFSFDTYAWNSFLRTKKQTTYMATGRDADGNLLTSVTNEGDDYLKYSKEAGGNRTMYMEGQLSYSRLLADAHQIDGLLLYNMRDYVDADATSAINSLPHRTQGIAARLSYSYKGRYFIEGNFGYNGSENFSKGHKWGFFPSVAGGWLVTNEKFMESTASVLSKLKIRGSYGLVGNDQLSGRRFAFLSTITSGTGYVYGTSGNQTINGRFEGDFGIEDLSWETVKKTDIGIEIGLWDCINIQADYFHEKREDIFMQRKTIPETAGFNKNPWANFGIVKNQGFDASLEMNKSFGKDFFLSLRGNFTFSRNKILEYDESEAMKQTTRARTGNPLNTYYGLKAVGLFQEEDFKADGTLVDGIPNHTFEQVKPGDIRYEDTNHDGKVDTYDYQPIGRPSVPEIVYGFGFSARWKSFDFSAFFQGSTNVSNMIQGDMLIPGSGGGGLGNIYANCDDRWDPNDPYRQ
;
A
#
# COMPACT_ATOMS: atom_id res chain seq x y z
N LEU A 1 7.84 -3.18 -8.85
CA LEU A 1 6.93 -2.63 -9.86
C LEU A 1 5.54 -2.56 -9.27
N HIS A 2 5.16 -1.36 -8.84
CA HIS A 2 3.90 -1.15 -8.15
C HIS A 2 2.68 -1.45 -9.04
N PRO A 3 1.63 -2.10 -8.49
CA PRO A 3 0.34 -2.28 -9.16
C PRO A 3 -0.34 -0.96 -9.59
N ARG A 4 0.15 0.18 -9.09
CA ARG A 4 -0.38 1.53 -9.40
C ARG A 4 -0.35 1.91 -10.88
N VAL A 5 0.66 1.47 -11.64
CA VAL A 5 0.76 1.83 -13.07
C VAL A 5 -0.34 1.17 -13.90
N ARG A 6 -0.78 -0.02 -13.52
CA ARG A 6 -1.89 -0.72 -14.18
C ARG A 6 -3.27 -0.15 -13.83
N ARG A 7 -3.46 0.24 -12.56
CA ARG A 7 -4.67 0.96 -12.13
C ARG A 7 -4.83 2.31 -12.83
N GLN A 8 -3.75 3.03 -13.08
CA GLN A 8 -3.82 4.31 -13.81
C GLN A 8 -4.30 4.15 -15.26
N ARG A 9 -3.87 3.12 -16.00
CA ARG A 9 -4.37 2.88 -17.38
C ARG A 9 -5.84 2.47 -17.41
N GLN A 10 -6.30 1.64 -16.46
CA GLN A 10 -7.72 1.27 -16.36
C GLN A 10 -8.58 2.39 -15.79
N MET A 11 -8.06 3.20 -14.86
CA MET A 11 -8.78 4.37 -14.31
C MET A 11 -9.06 5.44 -15.35
N CYS A 12 -8.13 5.70 -16.27
CA CYS A 12 -8.33 6.73 -17.31
C CYS A 12 -9.43 6.39 -18.35
N ILE A 13 -9.77 5.11 -18.52
CA ILE A 13 -10.76 4.65 -19.50
C ILE A 13 -12.11 4.37 -18.86
N ARG A 14 -12.13 3.96 -17.59
CA ARG A 14 -13.33 3.41 -16.93
C ARG A 14 -14.04 4.42 -16.02
N ASP A 15 -13.32 5.27 -15.32
CA ASP A 15 -13.87 6.15 -14.30
C ASP A 15 -13.91 7.60 -14.80
N ARG A 16 -14.92 7.91 -15.60
CA ARG A 16 -15.25 9.29 -15.95
C ARG A 16 -16.22 9.86 -14.92
N THR A 17 -15.96 11.06 -14.44
CA THR A 17 -16.90 11.79 -13.62
C THR A 17 -18.20 12.01 -14.41
N LYS A 18 -19.35 11.83 -13.75
CA LYS A 18 -20.65 12.11 -14.37
C LYS A 18 -20.68 13.53 -14.90
N ARG A 19 -21.10 13.69 -16.14
CA ARG A 19 -21.32 15.00 -16.76
C ARG A 19 -22.80 15.25 -16.90
N GLY A 20 -23.16 16.53 -17.02
CA GLY A 20 -24.52 16.97 -17.25
C GLY A 20 -25.10 16.39 -18.54
N GLN A 21 -26.38 16.07 -18.54
CA GLN A 21 -27.15 15.63 -19.70
C GLN A 21 -28.17 16.65 -20.07
N ILE A 22 -28.49 16.80 -21.39
CA ILE A 22 -29.54 17.65 -21.84
C ILE A 22 -30.89 17.10 -21.35
N GLY A 23 -31.69 17.92 -20.71
CA GLY A 23 -32.99 17.53 -20.18
C GLY A 23 -33.36 18.29 -18.89
N LYS A 24 -34.55 17.98 -18.38
CA LYS A 24 -34.99 18.52 -17.09
C LYS A 24 -34.08 18.09 -15.96
N PRO A 25 -33.91 18.90 -14.91
CA PRO A 25 -33.14 18.53 -13.74
C PRO A 25 -33.58 17.17 -13.16
N ARG A 26 -32.64 16.25 -13.02
CA ARG A 26 -32.88 14.99 -12.35
C ARG A 26 -32.20 15.06 -10.98
N ILE A 27 -32.99 14.93 -9.95
CA ILE A 27 -32.53 14.94 -8.55
C ILE A 27 -32.61 13.52 -8.02
N GLN A 28 -31.51 13.03 -7.46
CA GLN A 28 -31.43 11.73 -6.83
C GLN A 28 -30.83 11.86 -5.43
N ILE A 29 -31.52 11.37 -4.44
CA ILE A 29 -31.05 11.27 -3.06
C ILE A 29 -30.83 9.80 -2.77
N LYS A 30 -29.67 9.47 -2.18
CA LYS A 30 -29.35 8.16 -1.67
C LYS A 30 -28.92 8.29 -0.20
N ALA A 31 -29.40 7.39 0.61
CA ALA A 31 -29.01 7.26 2.00
C ALA A 31 -28.68 5.80 2.27
N ASP A 32 -27.50 5.56 2.84
CA ASP A 32 -27.03 4.23 3.24
C ASP A 32 -26.70 4.28 4.73
N TYR A 33 -27.09 3.27 5.46
CA TYR A 33 -26.72 3.07 6.85
C TYR A 33 -26.23 1.65 7.02
N GLY A 34 -25.13 1.47 7.75
CA GLY A 34 -24.50 0.17 7.93
C GLY A 34 -23.78 0.06 9.26
N PHE A 35 -23.40 -1.17 9.55
CA PHE A 35 -22.55 -1.51 10.68
C PHE A 35 -21.28 -2.18 10.16
N SER A 36 -20.15 -1.82 10.76
CA SER A 36 -18.85 -2.45 10.49
C SER A 36 -18.45 -3.25 11.73
N ALA A 37 -17.98 -4.48 11.50
CA ALA A 37 -17.42 -5.35 12.53
C ALA A 37 -16.11 -5.95 12.01
N PRO A 38 -15.14 -6.33 12.87
CA PRO A 38 -13.98 -7.10 12.47
C PRO A 38 -14.42 -8.43 11.87
N THR A 39 -13.90 -8.77 10.70
CA THR A 39 -14.20 -10.06 10.06
C THR A 39 -13.40 -11.21 10.68
N MET A 40 -12.23 -10.89 11.26
CA MET A 40 -11.38 -11.84 11.97
C MET A 40 -10.53 -11.06 12.97
N LEU A 41 -10.46 -11.56 14.18
CA LEU A 41 -9.51 -11.12 15.22
C LEU A 41 -8.68 -12.34 15.62
N PRO A 42 -7.39 -12.17 15.92
CA PRO A 42 -6.59 -13.26 16.47
C PRO A 42 -7.11 -13.66 17.84
N GLU A 43 -7.09 -14.95 18.12
CA GLU A 43 -7.41 -15.50 19.44
C GLU A 43 -6.12 -15.72 20.22
N PHE A 44 -6.08 -15.20 21.43
CA PHE A 44 -4.99 -15.36 22.38
C PHE A 44 -5.41 -16.28 23.52
N VAL A 45 -4.41 -16.93 24.12
CA VAL A 45 -4.62 -17.73 25.33
C VAL A 45 -5.05 -16.83 26.51
N ASP A 46 -5.76 -17.41 27.45
CA ASP A 46 -6.05 -16.76 28.73
C ASP A 46 -4.81 -16.71 29.65
N GLY A 47 -4.92 -16.01 30.77
CA GLY A 47 -3.81 -15.82 31.69
C GLY A 47 -3.29 -17.10 32.33
N ALA A 48 -4.14 -18.05 32.61
CA ALA A 48 -3.72 -19.34 33.20
C ALA A 48 -2.92 -20.17 32.17
N LYS A 49 -3.44 -20.29 30.95
CA LYS A 49 -2.76 -20.99 29.85
C LYS A 49 -1.46 -20.29 29.46
N TYR A 50 -1.43 -18.94 29.49
CA TYR A 50 -0.21 -18.16 29.26
C TYR A 50 0.89 -18.57 30.24
N MET A 51 0.58 -18.62 31.57
CA MET A 51 1.56 -19.02 32.58
C MET A 51 2.01 -20.46 32.43
N GLU A 52 1.12 -21.38 32.04
CA GLU A 52 1.47 -22.79 31.76
C GLU A 52 2.47 -22.91 30.61
N VAL A 53 2.21 -22.21 29.48
CA VAL A 53 3.11 -22.22 28.33
C VAL A 53 4.46 -21.60 28.68
N MET A 54 4.48 -20.51 29.41
CA MET A 54 5.71 -19.86 29.86
C MET A 54 6.49 -20.72 30.85
N ASN A 55 5.83 -21.53 31.71
CA ASN A 55 6.49 -22.50 32.56
C ASN A 55 7.17 -23.59 31.73
N VAL A 56 6.52 -24.10 30.68
CA VAL A 56 7.17 -25.07 29.76
C VAL A 56 8.43 -24.46 29.16
N ALA A 57 8.34 -23.23 28.60
CA ALA A 57 9.50 -22.55 28.03
C ALA A 57 10.62 -22.30 29.07
N SER A 58 10.25 -21.93 30.31
CA SER A 58 11.20 -21.69 31.40
C SER A 58 11.87 -22.99 31.88
N GLN A 59 11.15 -24.10 31.92
CA GLN A 59 11.72 -25.42 32.23
C GLN A 59 12.81 -25.82 31.21
N PHE A 60 12.55 -25.61 29.90
CA PHE A 60 13.54 -25.87 28.86
C PHE A 60 14.78 -24.96 28.95
N SER A 61 14.61 -23.70 29.37
CA SER A 61 15.72 -22.74 29.41
C SER A 61 16.50 -22.76 30.73
N SER A 62 15.82 -22.89 31.87
CA SER A 62 16.39 -22.70 33.19
C SER A 62 16.18 -23.89 34.17
N GLY A 63 15.35 -24.87 33.79
CA GLY A 63 14.96 -26.00 34.64
C GLY A 63 14.06 -25.62 35.81
N LYS A 64 13.38 -24.44 35.76
CA LYS A 64 12.50 -23.95 36.84
C LYS A 64 11.25 -23.35 36.29
N ASP A 65 10.15 -23.52 37.04
CA ASP A 65 8.90 -22.81 36.73
C ASP A 65 9.05 -21.32 37.00
N MET A 66 8.55 -20.50 36.07
CA MET A 66 8.44 -19.04 36.20
C MET A 66 7.27 -18.66 37.11
N TYR A 67 6.17 -19.38 37.01
CA TYR A 67 4.93 -19.13 37.74
C TYR A 67 4.55 -20.31 38.62
N THR A 68 4.12 -20.01 39.87
CA THR A 68 3.65 -21.04 40.82
C THR A 68 2.28 -21.57 40.42
N GLN A 69 2.00 -22.82 40.77
CA GLN A 69 0.68 -23.42 40.57
C GLN A 69 -0.45 -22.66 41.33
N ALA A 70 -0.13 -22.03 42.46
CA ALA A 70 -1.07 -21.21 43.22
C ALA A 70 -1.48 -19.95 42.42
N ALA A 71 -0.53 -19.27 41.77
CA ALA A 71 -0.80 -18.11 40.88
C ALA A 71 -1.63 -18.51 39.67
N ILE A 72 -1.31 -19.62 39.00
CA ILE A 72 -2.07 -20.16 37.87
C ILE A 72 -3.52 -20.44 38.28
N ASN A 73 -3.74 -21.09 39.42
CA ASN A 73 -5.08 -21.38 39.93
C ASN A 73 -5.83 -20.13 40.34
N ALA A 74 -5.18 -19.15 40.96
CA ALA A 74 -5.80 -17.87 41.34
C ALA A 74 -6.27 -17.09 40.09
N THR A 75 -5.46 -17.00 39.05
CA THR A 75 -5.81 -16.39 37.74
C THR A 75 -6.96 -17.14 37.06
N ARG A 76 -6.91 -18.50 37.06
CA ARG A 76 -7.95 -19.33 36.44
C ARG A 76 -9.30 -19.16 37.14
N ASN A 77 -9.31 -19.08 38.45
CA ASN A 77 -10.50 -18.97 39.27
C ASN A 77 -10.97 -17.51 39.46
N GLY A 78 -10.17 -16.51 39.04
CA GLY A 78 -10.47 -15.09 39.26
C GLY A 78 -10.52 -14.71 40.74
N THR A 79 -9.70 -15.31 41.60
CA THR A 79 -9.76 -15.16 43.06
C THR A 79 -9.46 -13.74 43.49
N ASP A 80 -8.49 -13.06 42.89
CA ASP A 80 -8.16 -11.65 43.12
C ASP A 80 -7.72 -11.03 41.78
N PRO A 81 -8.66 -10.45 41.03
CA PRO A 81 -8.34 -9.90 39.69
C PRO A 81 -7.35 -8.74 39.71
N ASP A 82 -7.17 -8.05 40.84
CA ASP A 82 -6.18 -6.98 40.97
C ASP A 82 -4.74 -7.52 40.99
N LEU A 83 -4.52 -8.65 41.68
CA LEU A 83 -3.22 -9.28 41.84
C LEU A 83 -2.97 -10.42 40.85
N TYR A 84 -4.03 -11.10 40.39
CA TYR A 84 -4.00 -12.22 39.45
C TYR A 84 -4.93 -11.95 38.26
N PRO A 85 -4.58 -10.94 37.43
CA PRO A 85 -5.44 -10.52 36.32
C PRO A 85 -5.49 -11.59 35.18
N ASN A 86 -6.61 -11.55 34.45
CA ASN A 86 -6.82 -12.37 33.24
C ASN A 86 -7.57 -11.51 32.21
N VAL A 87 -6.83 -10.76 31.41
CA VAL A 87 -7.37 -9.74 30.53
C VAL A 87 -7.23 -10.11 29.05
N ASN A 88 -8.34 -10.08 28.32
CA ASN A 88 -8.33 -10.07 26.88
C ASN A 88 -8.22 -8.61 26.37
N TRP A 89 -7.02 -8.17 26.06
CA TRP A 89 -6.74 -6.78 25.71
C TRP A 89 -7.44 -6.32 24.43
N LEU A 90 -7.61 -7.20 23.43
CA LEU A 90 -8.35 -6.82 22.22
C LEU A 90 -9.80 -6.48 22.54
N LYS A 91 -10.48 -7.30 23.35
CA LYS A 91 -11.85 -7.03 23.80
C LYS A 91 -11.92 -5.81 24.71
N ALA A 92 -10.91 -5.55 25.51
CA ALA A 92 -10.85 -4.39 26.38
C ALA A 92 -10.74 -3.06 25.63
N VAL A 93 -10.17 -3.03 24.41
CA VAL A 93 -9.93 -1.79 23.65
C VAL A 93 -10.83 -1.63 22.42
N THR A 94 -11.54 -2.67 21.98
CA THR A 94 -12.38 -2.63 20.78
C THR A 94 -13.85 -2.88 21.06
N LYS A 95 -14.70 -2.28 20.22
CA LYS A 95 -16.13 -2.57 20.15
C LYS A 95 -16.41 -3.69 19.18
N ASP A 96 -17.46 -4.46 19.37
CA ASP A 96 -17.85 -5.55 18.49
C ASP A 96 -18.33 -5.03 17.12
N TYR A 97 -19.02 -3.90 17.08
CA TYR A 97 -19.49 -3.24 15.87
C TYR A 97 -19.63 -1.74 16.05
N VAL A 98 -19.57 -1.03 14.93
CA VAL A 98 -19.71 0.43 14.88
C VAL A 98 -20.58 0.86 13.71
N PRO A 99 -21.41 1.92 13.89
CA PRO A 99 -22.26 2.43 12.83
C PRO A 99 -21.50 3.31 11.86
N SER A 100 -21.92 3.26 10.59
CA SER A 100 -21.53 4.19 9.54
C SER A 100 -22.76 4.61 8.73
N GLY A 101 -22.71 5.80 8.14
CA GLY A 101 -23.81 6.30 7.32
C GLY A 101 -23.31 7.22 6.21
N ARG A 102 -24.02 7.17 5.07
CA ARG A 102 -23.77 8.03 3.94
C ARG A 102 -25.09 8.61 3.44
N VAL A 103 -25.06 9.90 3.11
CA VAL A 103 -26.14 10.57 2.38
C VAL A 103 -25.53 11.28 1.18
N SER A 104 -26.13 11.13 0.01
CA SER A 104 -25.68 11.82 -1.19
C SER A 104 -26.86 12.40 -1.98
N LEU A 105 -26.64 13.61 -2.50
CA LEU A 105 -27.52 14.33 -3.40
C LEU A 105 -26.82 14.47 -4.76
N ASP A 106 -27.45 13.97 -5.82
CA ASP A 106 -26.98 14.05 -7.20
C ASP A 106 -28.02 14.87 -8.01
N ILE A 107 -27.59 15.99 -8.55
CA ILE A 107 -28.40 16.85 -9.40
C ILE A 107 -27.74 16.91 -10.78
N ASN A 108 -28.46 16.48 -11.80
CA ASN A 108 -27.94 16.40 -13.16
C ASN A 108 -28.99 16.94 -14.13
N GLY A 109 -28.58 17.80 -15.07
CA GLY A 109 -29.49 18.36 -16.05
C GLY A 109 -28.79 19.32 -17.02
N GLY A 110 -29.54 19.97 -17.85
CA GLY A 110 -29.00 20.98 -18.74
C GLY A 110 -29.76 21.23 -20.01
N SER A 111 -29.31 22.22 -20.76
CA SER A 111 -29.70 22.57 -22.09
C SER A 111 -28.59 22.34 -23.11
N GLU A 112 -28.78 22.64 -24.36
CA GLU A 112 -27.74 22.63 -25.39
C GLU A 112 -26.60 23.60 -25.08
N ARG A 113 -26.90 24.71 -24.35
CA ARG A 113 -25.90 25.72 -24.00
C ARG A 113 -25.15 25.43 -22.70
N LEU A 114 -25.84 24.84 -21.73
CA LEU A 114 -25.25 24.57 -20.41
C LEU A 114 -25.70 23.18 -19.90
N ARG A 115 -24.78 22.32 -19.63
CA ARG A 115 -25.00 21.04 -18.95
C ARG A 115 -24.27 21.07 -17.61
N TYR A 116 -24.88 20.53 -16.58
CA TYR A 116 -24.35 20.56 -15.24
C TYR A 116 -24.59 19.22 -14.51
N SER A 117 -23.66 18.88 -13.64
CA SER A 117 -23.78 17.81 -12.65
C SER A 117 -23.24 18.33 -11.32
N LEU A 118 -24.02 18.22 -10.27
CA LEU A 118 -23.63 18.55 -8.90
C LEU A 118 -23.86 17.33 -8.02
N ILE A 119 -22.83 16.94 -7.28
CA ILE A 119 -22.89 15.86 -6.30
C ILE A 119 -22.44 16.44 -4.96
N LEU A 120 -23.30 16.32 -3.96
CA LEU A 120 -22.98 16.60 -2.56
C LEU A 120 -23.11 15.29 -1.80
N ALA A 121 -22.13 14.96 -0.95
CA ALA A 121 -22.20 13.76 -0.13
C ALA A 121 -21.62 13.99 1.25
N TYR A 122 -22.30 13.41 2.22
CA TYR A 122 -21.83 13.29 3.61
C TYR A 122 -21.58 11.81 3.93
N TYR A 123 -20.49 11.54 4.61
CA TYR A 123 -20.18 10.23 5.19
C TYR A 123 -19.75 10.41 6.63
N GLY A 124 -20.33 9.64 7.54
CA GLY A 124 -19.98 9.59 8.94
C GLY A 124 -19.72 8.17 9.41
N GLU A 125 -18.70 7.98 10.24
CA GLU A 125 -18.30 6.70 10.79
C GLU A 125 -17.82 6.87 12.23
N LYS A 126 -18.17 5.93 13.10
CA LYS A 126 -17.55 5.79 14.42
C LYS A 126 -16.47 4.71 14.36
N GLY A 127 -15.39 4.90 15.08
CA GLY A 127 -14.29 3.93 15.12
C GLY A 127 -14.46 2.90 16.20
N MET A 128 -13.69 1.82 16.08
CA MET A 128 -13.77 0.61 16.89
C MET A 128 -13.25 0.76 18.33
N THR A 129 -12.48 1.84 18.65
CA THR A 129 -11.96 2.03 20.00
C THR A 129 -13.07 2.24 21.03
N VAL A 130 -12.92 1.65 22.19
CA VAL A 130 -13.78 1.91 23.35
C VAL A 130 -13.65 3.34 23.84
N THR A 131 -14.62 3.80 24.61
CA THR A 131 -14.63 5.13 25.24
C THR A 131 -15.05 4.97 26.71
N ASP A 132 -14.53 5.84 27.57
CA ASP A 132 -14.94 5.90 28.96
C ASP A 132 -15.82 7.14 29.20
N PRO A 133 -17.08 6.98 29.64
CA PRO A 133 -17.98 8.10 29.97
C PRO A 133 -17.51 8.95 31.16
N GLY A 134 -16.64 8.41 32.01
CA GLY A 134 -16.09 9.12 33.17
C GLY A 134 -15.04 10.19 32.82
N VAL A 135 -14.61 10.28 31.56
CA VAL A 135 -13.62 11.26 31.13
C VAL A 135 -14.30 12.53 30.62
N GLU A 136 -13.82 13.70 31.03
CA GLU A 136 -14.41 15.02 30.71
C GLU A 136 -14.27 15.42 29.21
N TYR A 137 -13.52 14.67 28.42
CA TYR A 137 -13.29 14.94 26.97
C TYR A 137 -13.67 13.72 26.12
N ASP A 138 -13.99 13.98 24.85
CA ASP A 138 -14.36 12.96 23.90
C ASP A 138 -13.09 12.39 23.20
N ALA A 139 -12.59 11.26 23.66
CA ALA A 139 -11.49 10.49 23.05
C ALA A 139 -11.98 9.53 21.96
N SER A 140 -13.26 9.57 21.57
CA SER A 140 -13.80 8.62 20.58
C SER A 140 -13.13 8.75 19.22
N ASN A 141 -12.88 7.62 18.60
CA ASN A 141 -12.52 7.59 17.19
C ASN A 141 -13.76 7.84 16.33
N LYS A 142 -13.77 8.90 15.55
CA LYS A 142 -14.87 9.25 14.63
C LYS A 142 -14.37 10.02 13.43
N LEU A 143 -15.08 9.85 12.33
CA LEU A 143 -14.79 10.50 11.06
C LEU A 143 -16.07 11.08 10.46
N SER A 144 -15.96 12.30 9.93
CA SER A 144 -17.02 12.95 9.15
C SER A 144 -16.43 13.55 7.90
N ARG A 145 -16.95 13.17 6.73
CA ARG A 145 -16.45 13.62 5.44
C ARG A 145 -17.56 14.25 4.62
N TYR A 146 -17.32 15.47 4.16
CA TYR A 146 -18.16 16.23 3.27
C TYR A 146 -17.52 16.30 1.91
N ASN A 147 -18.21 15.83 0.88
CA ASN A 147 -17.70 15.84 -0.49
C ASN A 147 -18.57 16.76 -1.35
N ILE A 148 -17.92 17.52 -2.22
CA ILE A 148 -18.57 18.28 -3.28
C ILE A 148 -17.92 17.95 -4.61
N ARG A 149 -18.72 17.79 -5.65
CA ARG A 149 -18.24 17.71 -7.02
C ARG A 149 -19.25 18.37 -7.95
N THR A 150 -18.75 19.26 -8.79
CA THR A 150 -19.55 19.87 -9.85
C THR A 150 -18.80 19.78 -11.18
N ASN A 151 -19.56 19.51 -12.24
CA ASN A 151 -19.08 19.57 -13.61
C ASN A 151 -20.04 20.46 -14.40
N LEU A 152 -19.49 21.45 -15.07
CA LEU A 152 -20.19 22.36 -15.93
C LEU A 152 -19.61 22.30 -17.34
N ASP A 153 -20.44 22.05 -18.32
CA ASP A 153 -20.08 22.10 -19.75
C ASP A 153 -20.92 23.19 -20.41
N MET A 154 -20.27 24.26 -20.89
CA MET A 154 -20.91 25.41 -21.49
C MET A 154 -20.50 25.54 -22.95
N ASN A 155 -21.47 25.54 -23.85
CA ASN A 155 -21.27 25.92 -25.25
C ASN A 155 -21.41 27.44 -25.34
N LEU A 156 -20.28 28.18 -25.24
CA LEU A 156 -20.26 29.64 -25.30
C LEU A 156 -20.66 30.13 -26.69
N THR A 157 -20.14 29.45 -27.73
CA THR A 157 -20.53 29.64 -29.13
C THR A 157 -20.73 28.24 -29.76
N PRO A 158 -21.25 28.16 -30.99
CA PRO A 158 -21.32 26.88 -31.70
C PRO A 158 -19.95 26.16 -31.89
N SER A 159 -18.84 26.91 -31.79
CA SER A 159 -17.48 26.41 -31.95
C SER A 159 -16.64 26.42 -30.68
N THR A 160 -17.11 27.03 -29.59
CA THR A 160 -16.36 27.19 -28.35
C THR A 160 -17.08 26.52 -27.19
N GLU A 161 -16.41 25.56 -26.55
CA GLU A 161 -16.87 24.86 -25.36
C GLU A 161 -15.95 25.17 -24.17
N ILE A 162 -16.55 25.49 -23.03
CA ILE A 162 -15.86 25.66 -21.75
C ILE A 162 -16.28 24.52 -20.81
N ASN A 163 -15.31 23.85 -20.25
CA ASN A 163 -15.52 22.79 -19.26
C ASN A 163 -14.93 23.24 -17.93
N VAL A 164 -15.73 23.22 -16.87
CA VAL A 164 -15.29 23.48 -15.50
C VAL A 164 -15.61 22.26 -14.66
N SER A 165 -14.61 21.74 -13.99
CA SER A 165 -14.75 20.63 -13.04
C SER A 165 -14.15 21.05 -11.71
N LEU A 166 -14.98 21.10 -10.68
CA LEU A 166 -14.54 21.38 -9.31
C LEU A 166 -14.92 20.19 -8.44
N GLY A 167 -13.98 19.70 -7.69
CA GLY A 167 -14.21 18.61 -6.75
C GLY A 167 -13.38 18.80 -5.49
N GLY A 168 -13.86 18.28 -4.39
CA GLY A 168 -13.09 18.34 -3.15
C GLY A 168 -13.83 17.71 -2.00
N TYR A 169 -13.15 17.69 -0.88
CA TYR A 169 -13.72 17.23 0.38
C TYR A 169 -13.13 17.97 1.57
N ILE A 170 -13.91 17.99 2.63
CA ILE A 170 -13.48 18.31 3.98
C ILE A 170 -13.70 17.06 4.81
N LEU A 171 -12.65 16.64 5.53
CA LEU A 171 -12.68 15.49 6.42
C LEU A 171 -12.29 15.97 7.82
N ASN A 172 -13.19 15.76 8.77
CA ASN A 172 -12.94 15.94 10.18
C ASN A 172 -12.76 14.57 10.81
N GLN A 173 -11.63 14.34 11.44
CA GLN A 173 -11.31 13.13 12.15
C GLN A 173 -10.98 13.43 13.60
N ARG A 174 -11.48 12.62 14.52
CA ARG A 174 -11.05 12.61 15.90
C ARG A 174 -10.58 11.22 16.26
N THR A 175 -9.50 11.13 17.03
CA THR A 175 -8.91 9.88 17.48
C THR A 175 -8.42 10.04 18.93
N PRO A 176 -8.20 8.94 19.68
CA PRO A 176 -7.49 9.01 20.95
C PRO A 176 -6.15 9.75 20.85
N GLY A 177 -5.67 10.27 21.96
CA GLY A 177 -4.45 11.07 22.01
C GLY A 177 -3.15 10.26 22.02
N TYR A 178 -3.22 8.94 22.18
CA TYR A 178 -2.04 8.07 22.24
C TYR A 178 -1.45 7.83 20.85
N THR A 179 -0.16 8.04 20.72
CA THR A 179 0.60 7.71 19.50
C THR A 179 2.06 7.47 19.86
N THR A 180 2.68 6.47 19.25
CA THR A 180 4.11 6.16 19.36
C THR A 180 4.91 6.66 18.15
N SER A 181 4.26 6.93 17.03
CA SER A 181 4.89 7.39 15.80
C SER A 181 4.78 8.91 15.68
N SER A 182 5.93 9.59 15.60
CA SER A 182 6.03 11.01 15.26
C SER A 182 6.02 11.26 13.76
N ASP A 183 6.28 10.24 12.95
CA ASP A 183 6.59 10.37 11.52
C ASP A 183 5.38 10.09 10.61
N GLU A 184 4.29 9.52 11.15
CA GLU A 184 3.06 9.27 10.40
C GLU A 184 2.17 10.50 10.36
N ASN A 185 1.74 10.86 9.14
CA ASN A 185 0.91 12.02 8.94
C ASN A 185 -0.22 11.76 7.91
N PRO A 186 -1.50 11.78 8.28
CA PRO A 186 -2.01 11.90 9.66
C PRO A 186 -1.66 10.69 10.52
N ARG A 187 -1.51 10.92 11.83
CA ARG A 187 -1.19 9.87 12.81
C ARG A 187 -2.29 8.82 12.90
N THR A 188 -1.92 7.57 13.20
CA THR A 188 -2.82 6.42 13.28
C THR A 188 -2.92 5.83 14.71
N PRO A 189 -3.47 6.56 15.71
CA PRO A 189 -3.54 6.12 17.10
C PRO A 189 -4.22 4.76 17.28
N PHE A 190 -5.20 4.42 16.43
CA PHE A 190 -5.86 3.12 16.46
C PHE A 190 -4.86 1.98 16.28
N THR A 191 -3.98 2.08 15.28
CA THR A 191 -2.95 1.07 15.04
C THR A 191 -2.00 0.92 16.23
N ASP A 192 -1.60 2.02 16.85
CA ASP A 192 -0.72 2.01 18.02
C ASP A 192 -1.39 1.38 19.24
N ILE A 193 -2.67 1.66 19.47
CA ILE A 193 -3.45 1.04 20.55
C ILE A 193 -3.60 -0.48 20.33
N ILE A 194 -3.85 -0.92 19.09
CA ILE A 194 -3.92 -2.34 18.76
C ILE A 194 -2.55 -3.02 18.95
N LYS A 195 -1.45 -2.37 18.57
CA LYS A 195 -0.10 -2.88 18.86
C LYS A 195 0.15 -3.05 20.35
N LEU A 196 -0.33 -2.09 21.19
CA LEU A 196 -0.27 -2.24 22.64
C LEU A 196 -1.09 -3.44 23.15
N ALA A 197 -2.31 -3.61 22.64
CA ALA A 197 -3.16 -4.73 23.00
C ALA A 197 -2.55 -6.09 22.64
N PHE A 198 -1.76 -6.14 21.56
CA PHE A 198 -1.00 -7.32 21.17
C PHE A 198 0.21 -7.59 22.07
N LYS A 199 0.90 -6.52 22.50
CA LYS A 199 2.10 -6.63 23.33
C LYS A 199 1.80 -6.94 24.79
N ASN A 200 0.68 -6.49 25.31
CA ASN A 200 0.35 -6.71 26.71
C ASN A 200 -0.10 -8.15 26.95
N THR A 201 0.54 -8.82 27.90
CA THR A 201 0.17 -10.18 28.28
C THR A 201 -1.14 -10.18 29.09
N PRO A 202 -1.90 -11.27 29.10
CA PRO A 202 -3.17 -11.32 29.81
C PRO A 202 -3.04 -11.19 31.35
N ILE A 203 -1.82 -11.36 31.86
CA ILE A 203 -1.52 -11.38 33.29
C ILE A 203 -0.76 -10.15 33.81
N VAL A 204 -0.48 -9.16 32.96
CA VAL A 204 0.39 -8.03 33.33
C VAL A 204 -0.24 -7.14 34.40
N HIS A 205 -1.50 -6.80 34.25
CA HIS A 205 -2.33 -6.03 35.18
C HIS A 205 -3.83 -6.08 34.74
N PRO A 206 -4.79 -5.74 35.56
CA PRO A 206 -6.17 -5.60 35.15
C PRO A 206 -6.35 -4.38 34.23
N VAL A 207 -7.54 -4.21 33.65
CA VAL A 207 -7.89 -3.02 32.84
C VAL A 207 -7.87 -1.78 33.72
N ILE A 208 -8.47 -1.87 34.92
CA ILE A 208 -8.50 -0.87 35.97
C ILE A 208 -8.51 -1.61 37.30
N TYR A 209 -7.87 -1.08 38.33
CA TYR A 209 -7.91 -1.65 39.66
C TYR A 209 -9.28 -1.42 40.35
N SER A 210 -9.61 -2.26 41.31
CA SER A 210 -10.87 -2.16 42.06
C SER A 210 -11.04 -0.82 42.79
N ASN A 211 -9.97 -0.13 43.10
CA ASN A 211 -9.94 1.21 43.69
C ASN A 211 -10.02 2.36 42.68
N GLY A 212 -10.19 2.05 41.36
CA GLY A 212 -10.26 3.04 40.28
C GLY A 212 -8.93 3.55 39.75
N GLN A 213 -7.81 3.10 40.28
CA GLN A 213 -6.48 3.48 39.78
C GLN A 213 -6.16 2.77 38.48
N ILE A 214 -5.46 3.46 37.58
CA ILE A 214 -5.04 2.93 36.27
C ILE A 214 -3.73 2.15 36.43
N PRO A 215 -3.72 0.84 36.15
CA PRO A 215 -2.52 0.05 36.24
C PRO A 215 -1.62 0.21 35.00
N ALA A 216 -0.32 0.24 35.23
CA ALA A 216 0.72 -0.02 34.21
C ALA A 216 2.03 -0.31 34.90
N ASN A 217 2.92 -1.04 34.27
CA ASN A 217 4.32 -1.13 34.70
C ASN A 217 5.19 -0.11 33.97
N THR A 218 6.48 -0.05 34.29
CA THR A 218 7.42 0.89 33.67
C THR A 218 7.70 0.61 32.20
N SER A 219 7.44 -0.61 31.73
CA SER A 219 7.74 -1.07 30.37
C SER A 219 6.52 -1.24 29.48
N GLN A 220 5.31 -1.31 30.08
CA GLN A 220 4.08 -1.61 29.34
C GLN A 220 3.00 -0.58 29.68
N THR A 221 2.56 0.13 28.66
CA THR A 221 1.43 1.07 28.73
C THR A 221 0.13 0.29 28.75
N ASN A 222 -0.82 0.71 29.58
CA ASN A 222 -2.18 0.16 29.62
C ASN A 222 -2.94 0.51 28.32
N PRO A 223 -3.33 -0.47 27.49
CA PRO A 223 -3.98 -0.21 26.19
C PRO A 223 -5.34 0.46 26.33
N TRP A 224 -6.10 0.14 27.38
CA TRP A 224 -7.39 0.76 27.65
C TRP A 224 -7.24 2.23 28.03
N ALA A 225 -6.27 2.55 28.90
CA ALA A 225 -5.97 3.93 29.25
C ALA A 225 -5.45 4.72 28.04
N ALA A 226 -4.65 4.10 27.17
CA ALA A 226 -4.22 4.69 25.91
C ALA A 226 -5.40 5.02 24.99
N ALA A 227 -6.43 4.17 24.95
CA ALA A 227 -7.64 4.39 24.15
C ALA A 227 -8.57 5.46 24.72
N THR A 228 -8.65 5.59 26.06
CA THR A 228 -9.70 6.37 26.72
C THR A 228 -9.21 7.60 27.46
N HIS A 229 -8.00 7.55 28.05
CA HIS A 229 -7.49 8.56 28.98
C HIS A 229 -6.28 9.36 28.44
N SER A 230 -5.82 9.10 27.23
CA SER A 230 -4.65 9.78 26.65
C SER A 230 -4.93 11.15 26.06
N GLY A 231 -6.14 11.68 26.17
CA GLY A 231 -6.59 12.87 25.45
C GLY A 231 -7.16 12.55 24.09
N PHE A 232 -7.03 13.49 23.13
CA PHE A 232 -7.54 13.31 21.78
C PHE A 232 -6.75 14.11 20.75
N ILE A 233 -6.77 13.64 19.51
CA ILE A 233 -6.27 14.34 18.34
C ILE A 233 -7.45 14.71 17.44
N SER A 234 -7.58 15.99 17.10
CA SER A 234 -8.56 16.47 16.11
C SER A 234 -7.84 16.87 14.84
N SER A 235 -8.10 16.14 13.77
CA SER A 235 -7.51 16.42 12.45
C SER A 235 -8.56 16.98 11.50
N TYR A 236 -8.17 17.99 10.76
CA TYR A 236 -8.95 18.66 9.74
C TYR A 236 -8.19 18.58 8.43
N ILE A 237 -8.76 17.87 7.46
CA ILE A 237 -8.15 17.64 6.15
C ILE A 237 -9.04 18.23 5.08
N SER A 238 -8.47 18.98 4.16
CA SER A 238 -9.17 19.53 3.01
C SER A 238 -8.44 19.21 1.71
N SER A 239 -9.20 18.94 0.67
CA SER A 239 -8.67 18.76 -0.68
C SER A 239 -9.57 19.48 -1.67
N LEU A 240 -8.97 20.25 -2.55
CA LEU A 240 -9.63 20.88 -3.69
C LEU A 240 -8.94 20.39 -4.96
N GLN A 241 -9.74 20.01 -5.93
CA GLN A 241 -9.32 19.62 -7.28
C GLN A 241 -10.11 20.45 -8.27
N SER A 242 -9.43 21.17 -9.14
CA SER A 242 -10.08 22.04 -10.12
C SER A 242 -9.49 21.82 -11.51
N VAL A 243 -10.37 21.80 -12.51
CA VAL A 243 -9.98 21.74 -13.92
C VAL A 243 -10.82 22.74 -14.68
N PHE A 244 -10.15 23.62 -15.43
CA PHE A 244 -10.73 24.56 -16.35
C PHE A 244 -10.20 24.25 -17.74
N ALA A 245 -11.09 24.03 -18.70
CA ALA A 245 -10.70 23.77 -20.07
C ALA A 245 -11.53 24.57 -21.06
N VAL A 246 -10.89 25.08 -22.08
CA VAL A 246 -11.53 25.74 -23.22
C VAL A 246 -11.18 24.94 -24.46
N THR A 247 -12.18 24.54 -25.21
CA THR A 247 -12.03 23.83 -26.49
C THR A 247 -12.62 24.69 -27.60
N GLN A 248 -11.80 24.97 -28.60
CA GLN A 248 -12.17 25.68 -29.81
C GLN A 248 -12.16 24.74 -31.01
N ASP A 249 -13.32 24.55 -31.64
CA ASP A 249 -13.44 23.82 -32.90
C ASP A 249 -13.06 24.74 -34.06
N ILE A 250 -11.83 24.63 -34.51
CA ILE A 250 -11.28 25.50 -35.58
C ILE A 250 -11.94 25.16 -36.92
N GLY A 251 -12.31 23.90 -37.12
CA GLY A 251 -12.96 23.44 -38.36
C GLY A 251 -14.35 24.07 -38.57
N LYS A 252 -15.01 24.51 -37.49
CA LYS A 252 -16.26 25.28 -37.58
C LYS A 252 -16.06 26.77 -37.90
N LEU A 253 -14.87 27.30 -37.59
CA LEU A 253 -14.51 28.69 -37.94
C LEU A 253 -13.94 28.77 -39.35
N TRP A 254 -13.18 27.76 -39.77
CA TRP A 254 -12.53 27.74 -41.07
C TRP A 254 -12.65 26.33 -41.69
N HIS A 255 -13.54 26.20 -42.67
CA HIS A 255 -13.94 24.92 -43.26
C HIS A 255 -12.79 24.06 -43.82
N PRO A 256 -11.69 24.61 -44.40
CA PRO A 256 -10.54 23.79 -44.79
C PRO A 256 -9.91 22.96 -43.68
N LEU A 257 -10.00 23.42 -42.42
CA LEU A 257 -9.50 22.78 -41.23
C LEU A 257 -10.55 21.91 -40.50
N LYS A 258 -11.60 21.46 -41.23
CA LYS A 258 -12.64 20.58 -40.68
C LYS A 258 -12.01 19.37 -39.97
N GLY A 259 -12.37 19.18 -38.71
CA GLY A 259 -11.85 18.13 -37.85
C GLY A 259 -10.72 18.57 -36.89
N LEU A 260 -10.21 19.81 -37.05
CA LEU A 260 -9.18 20.36 -36.14
C LEU A 260 -9.83 21.07 -34.97
N LYS A 261 -9.36 20.71 -33.75
CA LYS A 261 -9.74 21.35 -32.48
C LYS A 261 -8.49 21.74 -31.71
N ALA A 262 -8.57 22.90 -31.05
CA ALA A 262 -7.57 23.34 -30.08
C ALA A 262 -8.20 23.30 -28.70
N LYS A 263 -7.45 22.87 -27.70
CA LYS A 263 -7.91 22.84 -26.29
C LYS A 263 -6.79 23.36 -25.41
N ALA A 264 -7.15 24.23 -24.46
CA ALA A 264 -6.29 24.65 -23.36
C ALA A 264 -6.90 24.16 -22.05
N THR A 265 -6.09 23.60 -21.17
CA THR A 265 -6.51 23.10 -19.86
C THR A 265 -5.61 23.69 -18.78
N PHE A 266 -6.22 24.15 -17.70
CA PHE A 266 -5.57 24.53 -16.45
C PHE A 266 -6.17 23.73 -15.31
N SER A 267 -5.33 23.17 -14.45
CA SER A 267 -5.74 22.51 -13.21
C SER A 267 -4.96 23.06 -12.02
N PHE A 268 -5.67 23.24 -10.93
CA PHE A 268 -5.10 23.66 -9.65
C PHE A 268 -5.67 22.76 -8.56
N ASP A 269 -4.80 21.99 -7.94
CA ASP A 269 -5.17 21.04 -6.90
C ASP A 269 -4.43 21.39 -5.61
N THR A 270 -5.13 21.31 -4.47
CA THR A 270 -4.54 21.48 -3.14
C THR A 270 -4.97 20.37 -2.21
N TYR A 271 -4.07 20.04 -1.32
CA TYR A 271 -4.30 19.19 -0.16
C TYR A 271 -3.71 19.89 1.05
N ALA A 272 -4.48 20.05 2.11
CA ALA A 272 -4.02 20.64 3.36
C ALA A 272 -4.56 19.84 4.54
N TRP A 273 -3.76 19.71 5.58
CA TRP A 273 -4.16 19.06 6.81
C TRP A 273 -3.65 19.84 8.01
N ASN A 274 -4.41 19.79 9.09
CA ASN A 274 -4.07 20.34 10.39
C ASN A 274 -4.47 19.34 11.46
N SER A 275 -3.61 19.08 12.43
CA SER A 275 -3.90 18.23 13.57
C SER A 275 -3.64 19.01 14.86
N PHE A 276 -4.64 19.03 15.72
CA PHE A 276 -4.60 19.63 17.04
C PHE A 276 -4.54 18.51 18.06
N LEU A 277 -3.40 18.36 18.70
CA LEU A 277 -3.14 17.32 19.69
C LEU A 277 -3.41 17.89 21.08
N ARG A 278 -4.28 17.24 21.82
CA ARG A 278 -4.49 17.48 23.25
C ARG A 278 -4.27 16.17 23.97
N THR A 279 -3.04 15.96 24.41
CA THR A 279 -2.58 14.68 24.95
C THR A 279 -2.31 14.79 26.45
N LYS A 280 -2.52 13.70 27.16
CA LYS A 280 -2.27 13.59 28.59
C LYS A 280 -1.68 12.23 28.90
N LYS A 281 -0.60 12.21 29.67
CA LYS A 281 -0.13 10.98 30.33
C LYS A 281 -0.93 10.79 31.60
N GLN A 282 -1.33 9.57 31.88
CA GLN A 282 -2.01 9.23 33.12
C GLN A 282 -0.99 8.83 34.19
N THR A 283 -1.25 9.19 35.44
CA THR A 283 -0.57 8.56 36.58
C THR A 283 -0.95 7.11 36.64
N THR A 284 0.04 6.23 36.67
CA THR A 284 -0.19 4.79 36.69
C THR A 284 0.41 4.13 37.92
N TYR A 285 -0.15 3.01 38.27
CA TYR A 285 0.12 2.33 39.52
C TYR A 285 0.42 0.84 39.28
N MET A 286 1.15 0.24 40.20
CA MET A 286 1.34 -1.20 40.28
C MET A 286 0.90 -1.69 41.67
N ALA A 287 0.07 -2.72 41.71
CA ALA A 287 -0.33 -3.37 42.93
C ALA A 287 0.86 -4.12 43.56
N THR A 288 1.04 -3.96 44.87
CA THR A 288 2.09 -4.61 45.65
C THR A 288 1.55 -5.63 46.61
N GLY A 289 0.22 -5.67 46.85
CA GLY A 289 -0.46 -6.59 47.75
C GLY A 289 -1.73 -6.00 48.33
N ARG A 290 -2.21 -6.57 49.44
CA ARG A 290 -3.32 -6.05 50.23
C ARG A 290 -2.89 -5.87 51.69
N ASP A 291 -3.44 -4.86 52.35
CA ASP A 291 -3.24 -4.67 53.79
C ASP A 291 -4.07 -5.66 54.59
N ALA A 292 -3.98 -5.58 55.93
CA ALA A 292 -4.74 -6.46 56.85
C ALA A 292 -6.27 -6.28 56.75
N ASP A 293 -6.74 -5.13 56.27
CA ASP A 293 -8.14 -4.79 56.04
C ASP A 293 -8.65 -5.17 54.67
N GLY A 294 -7.76 -5.72 53.82
CA GLY A 294 -8.08 -6.15 52.45
C GLY A 294 -7.97 -5.04 51.37
N ASN A 295 -7.55 -3.81 51.75
CA ASN A 295 -7.38 -2.72 50.78
C ASN A 295 -6.17 -2.96 49.89
N LEU A 296 -6.29 -2.60 48.60
CA LEU A 296 -5.24 -2.75 47.65
C LEU A 296 -4.09 -1.75 47.91
N LEU A 297 -2.91 -2.28 48.11
CA LEU A 297 -1.66 -1.48 48.23
C LEU A 297 -1.06 -1.29 46.86
N THR A 298 -0.77 -0.05 46.47
CA THR A 298 -0.20 0.29 45.15
C THR A 298 0.98 1.24 45.31
N SER A 299 1.89 1.16 44.36
CA SER A 299 2.96 2.13 44.16
C SER A 299 2.80 2.84 42.84
N VAL A 300 3.20 4.13 42.73
CA VAL A 300 3.20 4.87 41.50
C VAL A 300 4.31 4.34 40.60
N THR A 301 3.98 3.98 39.37
CA THR A 301 4.96 3.52 38.37
C THR A 301 5.36 4.64 37.42
N ASN A 302 4.42 5.50 37.03
CA ASN A 302 4.69 6.68 36.24
C ASN A 302 3.83 7.83 36.76
N GLU A 303 4.43 9.00 36.94
CA GLU A 303 3.66 10.22 37.20
C GLU A 303 3.06 10.75 35.90
N GLY A 304 1.81 11.16 35.97
CA GLY A 304 1.05 11.70 34.86
C GLY A 304 1.13 13.21 34.74
N ASP A 305 0.35 13.73 33.80
CA ASP A 305 0.17 15.17 33.62
C ASP A 305 -1.12 15.61 34.31
N ASP A 306 -1.15 16.80 34.94
CA ASP A 306 -2.34 17.36 35.56
C ASP A 306 -3.38 17.82 34.53
N TYR A 307 -2.93 18.23 33.34
CA TYR A 307 -3.79 18.81 32.31
C TYR A 307 -3.42 18.30 30.92
N LEU A 308 -4.31 18.53 29.95
CA LEU A 308 -4.07 18.21 28.55
C LEU A 308 -3.02 19.16 27.97
N LYS A 309 -1.89 18.62 27.51
CA LYS A 309 -0.88 19.35 26.75
C LYS A 309 -1.38 19.62 25.34
N TYR A 310 -1.06 20.79 24.82
CA TYR A 310 -1.44 21.21 23.48
C TYR A 310 -0.25 21.26 22.54
N SER A 311 -0.40 20.66 21.35
CA SER A 311 0.50 20.89 20.25
C SER A 311 -0.29 20.91 18.92
N LYS A 312 0.33 21.47 17.88
CA LYS A 312 -0.28 21.59 16.55
C LYS A 312 0.70 21.11 15.49
N GLU A 313 0.17 20.37 14.53
CA GLU A 313 0.88 19.97 13.32
C GLU A 313 0.05 20.39 12.12
N ALA A 314 0.70 20.77 11.03
CA ALA A 314 0.01 21.19 9.82
C ALA A 314 0.91 21.02 8.61
N GLY A 315 0.31 20.73 7.47
CA GLY A 315 1.03 20.61 6.23
C GLY A 315 0.13 20.49 5.02
N GLY A 316 0.71 20.15 3.88
CA GLY A 316 -0.03 19.99 2.66
C GLY A 316 0.80 20.10 1.40
N ASN A 317 0.13 20.13 0.27
CA ASN A 317 0.77 20.29 -1.02
C ASN A 317 -0.16 21.01 -2.02
N ARG A 318 0.43 21.49 -3.10
CA ARG A 318 -0.31 22.02 -4.23
C ARG A 318 0.28 21.50 -5.54
N THR A 319 -0.59 21.32 -6.53
CA THR A 319 -0.20 21.02 -7.90
C THR A 319 -0.84 22.00 -8.85
N MET A 320 -0.06 22.60 -9.73
CA MET A 320 -0.53 23.32 -10.90
C MET A 320 -0.20 22.51 -12.15
N TYR A 321 -1.16 22.43 -13.08
CA TYR A 321 -0.99 21.74 -14.35
C TYR A 321 -1.56 22.61 -15.48
N MET A 322 -0.80 22.75 -16.54
CA MET A 322 -1.20 23.42 -17.76
C MET A 322 -0.98 22.51 -18.95
N GLU A 323 -1.91 22.56 -19.90
CA GLU A 323 -1.88 21.75 -21.12
C GLU A 323 -2.43 22.54 -22.29
N GLY A 324 -1.72 22.50 -23.40
CA GLY A 324 -2.19 22.92 -24.72
C GLY A 324 -2.28 21.72 -25.64
N GLN A 325 -3.40 21.52 -26.32
CA GLN A 325 -3.65 20.35 -27.16
C GLN A 325 -4.22 20.79 -28.51
N LEU A 326 -3.69 20.20 -29.59
CA LEU A 326 -4.29 20.20 -30.91
C LEU A 326 -4.71 18.78 -31.25
N SER A 327 -5.96 18.61 -31.65
CA SER A 327 -6.49 17.32 -32.08
C SER A 327 -7.15 17.41 -33.45
N TYR A 328 -6.89 16.46 -34.31
CA TYR A 328 -7.47 16.34 -35.63
C TYR A 328 -8.14 14.99 -35.77
N SER A 329 -9.36 14.96 -36.29
CA SER A 329 -10.07 13.71 -36.55
C SER A 329 -10.91 13.87 -37.81
N ARG A 330 -10.69 13.01 -38.81
CA ARG A 330 -11.43 13.06 -40.08
C ARG A 330 -11.51 11.72 -40.77
N LEU A 331 -12.71 11.40 -41.22
CA LEU A 331 -12.98 10.32 -42.15
C LEU A 331 -12.96 10.87 -43.59
N LEU A 332 -12.07 10.32 -44.43
CA LEU A 332 -11.89 10.70 -45.83
C LEU A 332 -12.35 9.55 -46.73
N ALA A 333 -13.09 9.89 -47.79
CA ALA A 333 -13.61 8.94 -48.77
C ALA A 333 -14.31 7.70 -48.14
N ASP A 334 -14.98 7.89 -47.00
CA ASP A 334 -15.67 6.85 -46.22
C ASP A 334 -14.84 5.60 -45.90
N ALA A 335 -13.52 5.69 -46.06
CA ALA A 335 -12.61 4.57 -45.90
C ALA A 335 -11.39 4.85 -45.03
N HIS A 336 -10.91 6.09 -45.01
CA HIS A 336 -9.65 6.47 -44.37
C HIS A 336 -9.92 7.33 -43.16
N GLN A 337 -9.86 6.77 -41.97
CA GLN A 337 -9.93 7.51 -40.72
C GLN A 337 -8.52 7.93 -40.30
N ILE A 338 -8.32 9.23 -40.12
CA ILE A 338 -7.08 9.81 -39.63
C ILE A 338 -7.35 10.55 -38.32
N ASP A 339 -6.64 10.19 -37.27
CA ASP A 339 -6.70 10.89 -35.98
C ASP A 339 -5.30 11.32 -35.56
N GLY A 340 -5.14 12.60 -35.26
CA GLY A 340 -3.89 13.20 -34.83
C GLY A 340 -4.07 13.92 -33.48
N LEU A 341 -3.03 13.88 -32.68
CA LEU A 341 -2.94 14.59 -31.41
C LEU A 341 -1.54 15.17 -31.26
N LEU A 342 -1.45 16.45 -30.93
CA LEU A 342 -0.23 17.10 -30.44
C LEU A 342 -0.57 17.78 -29.12
N LEU A 343 0.25 17.56 -28.10
CA LEU A 343 0.03 18.03 -26.75
C LEU A 343 1.33 18.57 -26.18
N TYR A 344 1.26 19.72 -25.51
CA TYR A 344 2.29 20.23 -24.62
C TYR A 344 1.72 20.35 -23.22
N ASN A 345 2.47 19.91 -22.22
CA ASN A 345 2.08 20.05 -20.83
C ASN A 345 3.22 20.52 -19.93
N MET A 346 2.83 21.10 -18.80
CA MET A 346 3.73 21.45 -17.71
C MET A 346 3.04 21.21 -16.38
N ARG A 347 3.80 20.76 -15.39
CA ARG A 347 3.33 20.51 -14.03
C ARG A 347 4.31 21.12 -13.03
N ASP A 348 3.78 21.78 -12.01
CA ASP A 348 4.50 22.32 -10.85
C ASP A 348 3.83 21.74 -9.59
N TYR A 349 4.58 20.99 -8.80
CA TYR A 349 4.15 20.43 -7.53
C TYR A 349 5.02 20.97 -6.41
N VAL A 350 4.41 21.44 -5.33
CA VAL A 350 5.09 21.94 -4.13
C VAL A 350 4.62 21.15 -2.92
N ASP A 351 5.57 20.61 -2.19
CA ASP A 351 5.35 19.96 -0.90
C ASP A 351 5.62 20.96 0.22
N ALA A 352 4.60 21.30 1.02
CA ALA A 352 4.72 22.19 2.17
C ALA A 352 5.22 21.46 3.44
N ASP A 353 5.27 20.12 3.41
CA ASP A 353 5.74 19.29 4.52
C ASP A 353 7.21 18.86 4.37
N ALA A 354 7.88 19.36 3.34
CA ALA A 354 9.25 18.93 3.04
C ALA A 354 10.21 19.23 4.22
N THR A 355 10.87 18.19 4.68
CA THR A 355 11.80 18.27 5.84
C THR A 355 13.22 18.70 5.48
N SER A 356 13.52 18.84 4.18
CA SER A 356 14.83 19.28 3.70
C SER A 356 14.71 20.39 2.65
N ALA A 357 15.73 21.26 2.56
CA ALA A 357 15.78 22.33 1.58
C ALA A 357 15.64 21.82 0.13
N ILE A 358 16.22 20.68 -0.20
CA ILE A 358 16.14 20.07 -1.53
C ILE A 358 14.71 19.61 -1.83
N ASN A 359 14.04 18.99 -0.87
CA ASN A 359 12.68 18.52 -1.04
C ASN A 359 11.64 19.64 -1.05
N SER A 360 11.94 20.78 -0.45
CA SER A 360 11.06 21.97 -0.47
C SER A 360 11.01 22.70 -1.81
N LEU A 361 11.96 22.42 -2.71
CA LEU A 361 11.94 22.97 -4.06
C LEU A 361 10.77 22.41 -4.86
N PRO A 362 10.11 23.18 -5.74
CA PRO A 362 9.04 22.67 -6.58
C PRO A 362 9.48 21.49 -7.45
N HIS A 363 8.60 20.50 -7.64
CA HIS A 363 8.80 19.42 -8.60
C HIS A 363 8.21 19.82 -9.94
N ARG A 364 9.05 20.10 -10.93
CA ARG A 364 8.64 20.56 -12.24
C ARG A 364 8.91 19.54 -13.32
N THR A 365 7.89 19.27 -14.11
CA THR A 365 7.98 18.44 -15.31
C THR A 365 7.28 19.13 -16.47
N GLN A 366 7.78 18.91 -17.68
CA GLN A 366 7.14 19.37 -18.89
C GLN A 366 7.34 18.36 -20.00
N GLY A 367 6.47 18.40 -21.01
CA GLY A 367 6.60 17.43 -22.08
C GLY A 367 5.78 17.80 -23.32
N ILE A 368 6.22 17.24 -24.42
CA ILE A 368 5.48 17.23 -25.70
C ILE A 368 5.12 15.77 -25.97
N ALA A 369 3.86 15.52 -26.32
CA ALA A 369 3.42 14.24 -26.80
C ALA A 369 2.69 14.38 -28.13
N ALA A 370 2.92 13.45 -29.05
CA ALA A 370 2.17 13.37 -30.27
C ALA A 370 1.71 11.95 -30.54
N ARG A 371 0.56 11.84 -31.20
CA ARG A 371 -0.02 10.58 -31.66
C ARG A 371 -0.63 10.78 -33.04
N LEU A 372 -0.37 9.84 -33.92
CA LEU A 372 -1.02 9.72 -35.21
C LEU A 372 -1.56 8.30 -35.33
N SER A 373 -2.86 8.17 -35.53
CA SER A 373 -3.49 6.90 -35.83
C SER A 373 -4.23 6.95 -37.17
N TYR A 374 -4.15 5.86 -37.89
CA TYR A 374 -4.79 5.65 -39.18
C TYR A 374 -5.54 4.33 -39.18
N SER A 375 -6.75 4.34 -39.70
CA SER A 375 -7.44 3.09 -40.00
C SER A 375 -8.08 3.10 -41.39
N TYR A 376 -8.00 1.96 -42.05
CA TYR A 376 -8.59 1.73 -43.37
C TYR A 376 -9.83 0.84 -43.28
N LYS A 377 -10.98 1.38 -43.64
CA LYS A 377 -12.29 0.73 -43.64
C LYS A 377 -12.63 0.04 -42.32
N GLY A 378 -12.06 0.49 -41.19
CA GLY A 378 -12.24 -0.18 -39.88
C GLY A 378 -11.70 -1.62 -39.82
N ARG A 379 -10.76 -1.98 -40.70
CA ARG A 379 -10.12 -3.32 -40.75
C ARG A 379 -8.70 -3.29 -40.26
N TYR A 380 -7.88 -2.41 -40.83
CA TYR A 380 -6.46 -2.28 -40.53
C TYR A 380 -6.23 -0.99 -39.74
N PHE A 381 -5.45 -1.10 -38.70
CA PHE A 381 -5.15 0.00 -37.77
C PHE A 381 -3.63 0.11 -37.64
N ILE A 382 -3.10 1.30 -37.72
CA ILE A 382 -1.72 1.62 -37.38
C ILE A 382 -1.70 2.88 -36.53
N GLU A 383 -0.87 2.89 -35.50
CA GLU A 383 -0.68 4.04 -34.63
C GLU A 383 0.79 4.21 -34.33
N GLY A 384 1.26 5.45 -34.44
CA GLY A 384 2.56 5.88 -33.96
C GLY A 384 2.37 6.98 -32.92
N ASN A 385 3.10 6.92 -31.83
CA ASN A 385 3.10 7.97 -30.83
C ASN A 385 4.49 8.15 -30.22
N PHE A 386 4.74 9.31 -29.65
CA PHE A 386 5.92 9.57 -28.85
C PHE A 386 5.62 10.54 -27.71
N GLY A 387 6.40 10.42 -26.64
CA GLY A 387 6.56 11.41 -25.58
C GLY A 387 7.99 11.95 -25.58
N TYR A 388 8.15 13.26 -25.51
CA TYR A 388 9.42 13.93 -25.27
C TYR A 388 9.32 14.73 -23.99
N ASN A 389 9.79 14.15 -22.88
CA ASN A 389 9.53 14.62 -21.53
C ASN A 389 10.81 15.16 -20.89
N GLY A 390 10.69 16.30 -20.19
CA GLY A 390 11.77 16.90 -19.44
C GLY A 390 11.53 16.82 -17.93
N SER A 391 12.55 16.43 -17.19
CA SER A 391 12.57 16.39 -15.73
C SER A 391 13.74 17.18 -15.19
N GLU A 392 13.52 17.92 -14.12
CA GLU A 392 14.61 18.64 -13.44
C GLU A 392 15.44 17.76 -12.48
N ASN A 393 15.07 16.50 -12.33
CA ASN A 393 15.87 15.54 -11.55
C ASN A 393 17.22 15.21 -12.19
N PHE A 394 17.43 15.58 -13.47
CA PHE A 394 18.63 15.30 -14.23
C PHE A 394 19.45 16.56 -14.55
N SER A 395 20.74 16.39 -14.75
CA SER A 395 21.68 17.45 -15.11
C SER A 395 21.37 18.06 -16.49
N LYS A 396 22.00 19.20 -16.79
CA LYS A 396 21.90 19.85 -18.11
C LYS A 396 22.45 18.90 -19.17
N GLY A 397 21.65 18.54 -20.16
CA GLY A 397 21.99 17.55 -21.21
C GLY A 397 21.24 16.22 -21.07
N HIS A 398 20.87 15.80 -19.86
CA HIS A 398 20.15 14.55 -19.57
C HIS A 398 18.69 14.77 -19.17
N LYS A 399 18.21 16.02 -19.14
CA LYS A 399 16.83 16.37 -18.70
C LYS A 399 15.74 15.77 -19.57
N TRP A 400 16.00 15.58 -20.87
CA TRP A 400 14.99 15.21 -21.85
C TRP A 400 15.11 13.77 -22.28
N GLY A 401 13.99 13.03 -22.18
CA GLY A 401 13.88 11.66 -22.66
C GLY A 401 12.89 11.54 -23.82
N PHE A 402 13.24 10.76 -24.85
CA PHE A 402 12.41 10.48 -26.03
C PHE A 402 11.88 9.04 -25.97
N PHE A 403 10.55 8.90 -25.98
CA PHE A 403 9.88 7.62 -25.76
C PHE A 403 8.85 7.35 -26.86
N PRO A 404 9.30 6.79 -28.01
CA PRO A 404 8.43 6.44 -29.12
C PRO A 404 7.71 5.11 -28.88
N SER A 405 6.54 4.95 -29.52
CA SER A 405 5.87 3.66 -29.65
C SER A 405 5.09 3.52 -30.95
N VAL A 406 4.90 2.28 -31.39
CA VAL A 406 4.13 1.90 -32.55
C VAL A 406 3.17 0.77 -32.20
N ALA A 407 1.97 0.81 -32.75
CA ALA A 407 0.98 -0.25 -32.61
C ALA A 407 0.31 -0.54 -33.95
N GLY A 408 -0.08 -1.81 -34.14
CA GLY A 408 -0.85 -2.25 -35.28
C GLY A 408 -2.01 -3.14 -34.87
N GLY A 409 -3.05 -3.19 -35.67
CA GLY A 409 -4.20 -4.03 -35.41
C GLY A 409 -4.91 -4.42 -36.71
N TRP A 410 -5.48 -5.63 -36.70
CA TRP A 410 -6.27 -6.15 -37.77
C TRP A 410 -7.59 -6.72 -37.24
N LEU A 411 -8.71 -6.14 -37.66
CA LEU A 411 -10.04 -6.66 -37.37
C LEU A 411 -10.43 -7.65 -38.48
N VAL A 412 -10.08 -8.89 -38.24
CA VAL A 412 -10.22 -10.00 -39.22
C VAL A 412 -11.67 -10.23 -39.62
N THR A 413 -12.59 -10.12 -38.67
CA THR A 413 -14.03 -10.31 -38.94
C THR A 413 -14.65 -9.31 -39.91
N ASN A 414 -13.98 -8.15 -40.14
CA ASN A 414 -14.48 -7.21 -41.13
C ASN A 414 -14.01 -7.56 -42.57
N GLU A 415 -13.29 -8.67 -42.76
CA GLU A 415 -12.89 -9.15 -44.08
C GLU A 415 -14.01 -9.93 -44.73
N LYS A 416 -14.10 -9.82 -46.06
CA LYS A 416 -15.16 -10.52 -46.85
C LYS A 416 -15.16 -12.03 -46.67
N PHE A 417 -13.99 -12.66 -46.53
CA PHE A 417 -13.90 -14.12 -46.33
C PHE A 417 -14.42 -14.60 -44.97
N MET A 418 -14.65 -13.68 -44.03
CA MET A 418 -15.20 -14.00 -42.70
C MET A 418 -16.71 -13.78 -42.60
N GLU A 419 -17.39 -13.29 -43.63
CA GLU A 419 -18.81 -12.99 -43.58
C GLU A 419 -19.66 -14.25 -43.24
N SER A 420 -19.24 -15.44 -43.69
CA SER A 420 -19.92 -16.70 -43.38
C SER A 420 -19.81 -17.11 -41.91
N THR A 421 -18.87 -16.62 -41.18
CA THR A 421 -18.63 -16.94 -39.76
C THR A 421 -19.30 -15.96 -38.81
N ALA A 422 -19.89 -14.87 -39.30
CA ALA A 422 -20.41 -13.77 -38.50
C ALA A 422 -21.48 -14.18 -37.48
N SER A 423 -22.25 -15.25 -37.75
CA SER A 423 -23.25 -15.76 -36.82
C SER A 423 -22.66 -16.38 -35.55
N VAL A 424 -21.42 -16.84 -35.60
CA VAL A 424 -20.73 -17.47 -34.47
C VAL A 424 -19.59 -16.56 -33.97
N LEU A 425 -18.71 -16.11 -34.88
CA LEU A 425 -17.55 -15.28 -34.59
C LEU A 425 -17.87 -13.82 -34.93
N SER A 426 -18.44 -13.10 -33.96
CA SER A 426 -18.88 -11.71 -34.15
C SER A 426 -17.71 -10.72 -34.13
N LYS A 427 -16.59 -11.09 -33.52
CA LYS A 427 -15.36 -10.26 -33.47
C LYS A 427 -14.12 -11.13 -33.44
N LEU A 428 -13.16 -10.85 -34.31
CA LEU A 428 -11.81 -11.35 -34.20
C LEU A 428 -10.86 -10.19 -34.55
N LYS A 429 -10.13 -9.69 -33.54
CA LYS A 429 -9.12 -8.66 -33.72
C LYS A 429 -7.79 -9.12 -33.15
N ILE A 430 -6.76 -9.00 -33.97
CA ILE A 430 -5.37 -9.24 -33.57
C ILE A 430 -4.69 -7.87 -33.47
N ARG A 431 -3.89 -7.66 -32.43
CA ARG A 431 -3.16 -6.42 -32.20
C ARG A 431 -1.77 -6.66 -31.64
N GLY A 432 -0.88 -5.73 -31.90
CA GLY A 432 0.46 -5.74 -31.32
C GLY A 432 0.99 -4.34 -31.16
N SER A 433 1.83 -4.14 -30.16
CA SER A 433 2.51 -2.88 -29.93
C SER A 433 3.93 -3.09 -29.41
N TYR A 434 4.78 -2.14 -29.75
CA TYR A 434 6.12 -2.00 -29.20
C TYR A 434 6.39 -0.54 -28.87
N GLY A 435 7.00 -0.28 -27.71
CA GLY A 435 7.29 1.09 -27.33
C GLY A 435 8.26 1.21 -26.16
N LEU A 436 8.79 2.42 -26.03
CA LEU A 436 9.65 2.84 -24.92
C LEU A 436 8.83 3.67 -23.93
N VAL A 437 9.14 3.51 -22.65
CA VAL A 437 8.57 4.32 -21.56
C VAL A 437 9.70 4.75 -20.64
N GLY A 438 9.78 6.04 -20.31
CA GLY A 438 10.74 6.58 -19.36
C GLY A 438 10.18 6.69 -17.95
N ASN A 439 11.08 6.63 -16.97
CA ASN A 439 10.79 6.91 -15.56
C ASN A 439 11.89 7.82 -15.00
N ASP A 440 11.49 8.93 -14.35
CA ASP A 440 12.38 9.90 -13.72
C ASP A 440 12.43 9.79 -12.18
N GLN A 441 11.87 8.72 -11.63
CA GLN A 441 11.84 8.48 -10.18
C GLN A 441 13.17 7.91 -9.71
N LEU A 442 13.87 8.64 -8.88
CA LEU A 442 15.21 8.32 -8.37
C LEU A 442 15.14 7.78 -6.93
N SER A 443 14.28 6.77 -6.67
CA SER A 443 14.12 6.17 -5.34
C SER A 443 13.89 7.22 -4.21
N GLY A 444 13.10 8.26 -4.50
CA GLY A 444 12.81 9.34 -3.58
C GLY A 444 13.87 10.45 -3.51
N ARG A 445 14.97 10.33 -4.23
CA ARG A 445 16.01 11.37 -4.32
C ARG A 445 15.63 12.44 -5.32
N ARG A 446 16.15 13.63 -5.10
CA ARG A 446 16.03 14.77 -6.00
C ARG A 446 17.41 15.33 -6.29
N PHE A 447 17.59 15.81 -7.52
CA PHE A 447 18.85 16.43 -7.97
C PHE A 447 20.08 15.57 -7.63
N ALA A 448 19.97 14.24 -7.85
CA ALA A 448 21.04 13.30 -7.52
C ALA A 448 22.35 13.52 -8.31
N PHE A 449 22.34 14.46 -9.25
CA PHE A 449 23.54 14.95 -9.93
C PHE A 449 24.34 15.95 -9.11
N LEU A 450 23.83 16.42 -7.96
CA LEU A 450 24.54 17.34 -7.05
C LEU A 450 25.14 16.55 -5.88
N SER A 451 26.42 16.78 -5.62
CA SER A 451 27.05 16.33 -4.39
C SER A 451 26.51 17.12 -3.19
N THR A 452 26.33 16.43 -2.08
CA THR A 452 25.84 17.03 -0.83
C THR A 452 26.90 17.00 0.25
N ILE A 453 26.84 17.98 1.15
CA ILE A 453 27.66 18.03 2.35
C ILE A 453 26.71 17.90 3.55
N THR A 454 26.98 16.96 4.43
CA THR A 454 26.20 16.70 5.63
C THR A 454 26.98 17.09 6.90
N SER A 455 26.26 17.37 7.96
CA SER A 455 26.83 17.58 9.29
C SER A 455 26.79 16.28 10.07
N GLY A 456 27.77 16.04 10.89
CA GLY A 456 27.82 14.89 11.77
C GLY A 456 28.85 15.09 12.89
N THR A 457 29.03 14.06 13.70
CA THR A 457 30.06 14.05 14.75
C THR A 457 31.41 14.11 14.08
N GLY A 458 32.15 15.20 14.29
CA GLY A 458 33.48 15.38 13.76
C GLY A 458 34.53 14.78 14.68
N TYR A 459 35.12 15.63 15.54
CA TYR A 459 36.16 15.19 16.45
C TYR A 459 35.65 15.11 17.89
N VAL A 460 35.98 14.01 18.56
CA VAL A 460 35.67 13.78 19.97
C VAL A 460 36.96 13.91 20.76
N TYR A 461 36.99 14.75 21.78
CA TYR A 461 38.18 15.02 22.61
C TYR A 461 37.83 15.13 24.11
N GLY A 462 38.87 15.32 24.93
CA GLY A 462 38.77 15.29 26.38
C GLY A 462 39.12 13.92 26.96
N THR A 463 39.55 13.91 28.22
CA THR A 463 40.00 12.68 28.90
C THR A 463 38.94 11.59 28.99
N SER A 464 37.66 11.98 28.96
CA SER A 464 36.52 11.05 29.00
C SER A 464 35.81 10.93 27.64
N GLY A 465 36.34 11.51 26.56
CA GLY A 465 35.69 11.50 25.25
C GLY A 465 34.30 12.17 25.22
N ASN A 466 34.06 13.14 26.11
CA ASN A 466 32.74 13.78 26.27
C ASN A 466 32.60 15.13 25.56
N GLN A 467 33.66 15.59 24.92
CA GLN A 467 33.66 16.85 24.16
C GLN A 467 33.58 16.50 22.67
N THR A 468 32.56 17.01 21.99
CA THR A 468 32.32 16.73 20.56
C THR A 468 32.30 18.02 19.77
N ILE A 469 33.07 18.09 18.69
CA ILE A 469 32.97 19.15 17.69
C ILE A 469 32.26 18.57 16.46
N ASN A 470 31.19 19.24 16.03
CA ASN A 470 30.49 18.86 14.82
C ASN A 470 31.37 19.10 13.58
N GLY A 471 31.48 18.09 12.75
CA GLY A 471 32.20 18.13 11.49
C GLY A 471 31.29 18.29 10.27
N ARG A 472 31.92 18.50 9.12
CA ARG A 472 31.29 18.47 7.81
C ARG A 472 31.87 17.28 7.05
N PHE A 473 31.00 16.52 6.42
CA PHE A 473 31.37 15.32 5.68
C PHE A 473 30.77 15.36 4.29
N GLU A 474 31.39 14.67 3.37
CA GLU A 474 30.78 14.35 2.10
C GLU A 474 29.52 13.50 2.36
N GLY A 475 28.40 13.96 1.84
CA GLY A 475 27.12 13.25 1.88
C GLY A 475 26.97 12.32 0.69
N ASP A 476 25.95 12.58 -0.11
CA ASP A 476 25.74 11.81 -1.33
C ASP A 476 26.61 12.37 -2.46
N PHE A 477 27.29 11.47 -3.16
CA PHE A 477 28.10 11.81 -4.33
C PHE A 477 27.16 12.12 -5.51
N GLY A 478 27.39 13.26 -6.19
CA GLY A 478 26.63 13.70 -7.35
C GLY A 478 27.03 12.95 -8.62
N ILE A 479 26.04 12.58 -9.43
CA ILE A 479 26.22 11.79 -10.65
C ILE A 479 25.74 12.62 -11.84
N GLU A 480 26.65 13.22 -12.57
CA GLU A 480 26.33 14.11 -13.71
C GLU A 480 25.66 13.38 -14.88
N ASP A 481 26.08 12.14 -15.15
CA ASP A 481 25.59 11.32 -16.28
C ASP A 481 24.28 10.58 -15.98
N LEU A 482 23.63 10.92 -14.88
CA LEU A 482 22.36 10.32 -14.50
C LEU A 482 21.28 10.55 -15.55
N SER A 483 20.61 9.48 -15.97
CA SER A 483 19.62 9.50 -17.03
C SER A 483 18.31 8.79 -16.64
N TRP A 484 17.35 8.84 -17.53
CA TRP A 484 16.06 8.18 -17.38
C TRP A 484 16.21 6.66 -17.31
N GLU A 485 15.50 6.03 -16.38
CA GLU A 485 15.21 4.59 -16.49
C GLU A 485 14.34 4.38 -17.73
N THR A 486 14.63 3.35 -18.51
CA THR A 486 13.88 3.02 -19.72
C THR A 486 13.23 1.65 -19.63
N VAL A 487 12.01 1.54 -20.14
CA VAL A 487 11.27 0.27 -20.23
C VAL A 487 10.90 0.02 -21.68
N LYS A 488 11.42 -1.06 -22.24
CA LYS A 488 11.03 -1.60 -23.56
C LYS A 488 9.83 -2.52 -23.34
N LYS A 489 8.69 -2.21 -23.97
CA LYS A 489 7.44 -2.94 -23.82
C LYS A 489 7.00 -3.53 -25.15
N THR A 490 6.65 -4.81 -25.14
CA THR A 490 6.01 -5.52 -26.24
C THR A 490 4.68 -6.07 -25.72
N ASP A 491 3.62 -5.90 -26.50
CA ASP A 491 2.30 -6.42 -26.18
C ASP A 491 1.68 -7.02 -27.45
N ILE A 492 1.17 -8.24 -27.36
CA ILE A 492 0.46 -8.94 -28.43
C ILE A 492 -0.87 -9.43 -27.88
N GLY A 493 -1.96 -9.02 -28.50
CA GLY A 493 -3.30 -9.30 -28.02
C GLY A 493 -4.26 -9.83 -29.07
N ILE A 494 -5.23 -10.60 -28.61
CA ILE A 494 -6.35 -11.09 -29.38
C ILE A 494 -7.67 -10.74 -28.68
N GLU A 495 -8.64 -10.30 -29.48
CA GLU A 495 -10.00 -10.04 -29.02
C GLU A 495 -10.96 -10.93 -29.82
N ILE A 496 -11.76 -11.72 -29.12
CA ILE A 496 -12.71 -12.67 -29.71
C ILE A 496 -14.10 -12.35 -29.19
N GLY A 497 -15.04 -12.11 -30.09
CA GLY A 497 -16.47 -12.02 -29.80
C GLY A 497 -17.19 -13.23 -30.37
N LEU A 498 -18.04 -13.89 -29.58
CA LEU A 498 -18.82 -15.04 -29.98
C LEU A 498 -20.29 -14.78 -29.74
N TRP A 499 -21.13 -15.11 -30.76
CA TRP A 499 -22.60 -15.01 -30.71
C TRP A 499 -23.12 -13.65 -30.22
N ASP A 500 -22.39 -12.58 -30.43
CA ASP A 500 -22.67 -11.22 -29.93
C ASP A 500 -22.93 -11.13 -28.40
N CYS A 501 -22.61 -12.16 -27.64
CA CYS A 501 -22.88 -12.21 -26.22
C CYS A 501 -21.64 -12.56 -25.38
N ILE A 502 -20.58 -13.11 -25.95
CA ILE A 502 -19.36 -13.45 -25.27
C ILE A 502 -18.22 -12.64 -25.87
N ASN A 503 -17.46 -11.94 -25.01
CA ASN A 503 -16.25 -11.23 -25.36
C ASN A 503 -15.08 -11.81 -24.57
N ILE A 504 -14.04 -12.22 -25.28
CA ILE A 504 -12.78 -12.70 -24.70
C ILE A 504 -11.66 -11.77 -25.18
N GLN A 505 -10.81 -11.36 -24.29
CA GLN A 505 -9.60 -10.63 -24.60
C GLN A 505 -8.44 -11.34 -23.91
N ALA A 506 -7.35 -11.55 -24.64
CA ALA A 506 -6.13 -12.12 -24.11
C ALA A 506 -4.93 -11.36 -24.65
N ASP A 507 -3.98 -11.03 -23.79
CA ASP A 507 -2.79 -10.26 -24.09
C ASP A 507 -1.56 -10.95 -23.49
N TYR A 508 -0.54 -11.14 -24.29
CA TYR A 508 0.80 -11.47 -23.84
C TYR A 508 1.64 -10.19 -23.79
N PHE A 509 2.33 -9.95 -22.70
CA PHE A 509 3.20 -8.81 -22.54
C PHE A 509 4.61 -9.23 -22.14
N HIS A 510 5.59 -8.49 -22.63
CA HIS A 510 7.00 -8.58 -22.27
C HIS A 510 7.56 -7.18 -22.04
N GLU A 511 8.21 -6.99 -20.90
CA GLU A 511 8.82 -5.72 -20.48
C GLU A 511 10.26 -5.97 -20.07
N LYS A 512 11.18 -5.15 -20.55
CA LYS A 512 12.57 -5.08 -20.08
C LYS A 512 12.84 -3.66 -19.59
N ARG A 513 13.10 -3.52 -18.30
CA ARG A 513 13.50 -2.27 -17.67
C ARG A 513 15.00 -2.25 -17.54
N GLU A 514 15.61 -1.20 -18.06
CA GLU A 514 17.06 -0.96 -18.09
C GLU A 514 17.34 0.37 -17.38
N ASP A 515 18.62 0.58 -17.04
CA ASP A 515 19.12 1.80 -16.41
C ASP A 515 18.41 2.11 -15.07
N ILE A 516 18.06 1.07 -14.30
CA ILE A 516 17.42 1.24 -12.99
C ILE A 516 18.39 1.93 -12.06
N PHE A 517 17.95 3.04 -11.48
CA PHE A 517 18.73 3.79 -10.51
C PHE A 517 18.85 3.03 -9.19
N MET A 518 20.08 2.71 -8.81
CA MET A 518 20.38 1.95 -7.60
C MET A 518 21.73 2.33 -7.00
N GLN A 519 21.87 2.09 -5.69
CA GLN A 519 23.15 2.27 -5.01
C GLN A 519 24.12 1.17 -5.38
N ARG A 520 25.35 1.53 -5.73
CA ARG A 520 26.43 0.59 -6.02
C ARG A 520 26.92 -0.06 -4.72
N LYS A 521 27.08 -1.37 -4.73
CA LYS A 521 27.50 -2.16 -3.56
C LYS A 521 28.85 -2.81 -3.72
N THR A 522 29.32 -2.96 -4.96
CA THR A 522 30.57 -3.63 -5.29
C THR A 522 31.77 -2.69 -5.35
N ILE A 523 31.61 -1.43 -4.95
CA ILE A 523 32.71 -0.47 -4.88
C ILE A 523 33.57 -0.81 -3.67
N PRO A 524 34.91 -1.00 -3.82
CA PRO A 524 35.78 -1.28 -2.71
C PRO A 524 35.81 -0.13 -1.67
N GLU A 525 35.87 -0.44 -0.40
CA GLU A 525 35.98 0.55 0.68
C GLU A 525 37.23 1.43 0.54
N THR A 526 38.29 0.92 -0.11
CA THR A 526 39.51 1.67 -0.42
C THR A 526 39.29 2.86 -1.36
N ALA A 527 38.13 2.93 -2.02
CA ALA A 527 37.73 4.12 -2.80
C ALA A 527 37.42 5.34 -1.90
N GLY A 528 37.24 5.14 -0.60
CA GLY A 528 37.14 6.22 0.39
C GLY A 528 35.80 6.95 0.42
N PHE A 529 34.73 6.43 -0.21
CA PHE A 529 33.40 7.01 -0.13
C PHE A 529 32.79 6.81 1.26
N ASN A 530 32.27 7.85 1.89
CA ASN A 530 31.45 7.72 3.10
C ASN A 530 30.13 7.00 2.84
N LYS A 531 29.59 7.19 1.64
CA LYS A 531 28.40 6.47 1.13
C LYS A 531 28.65 6.04 -0.29
N ASN A 532 28.34 4.79 -0.59
CA ASN A 532 28.46 4.27 -1.94
C ASN A 532 27.64 5.13 -2.92
N PRO A 533 28.20 5.51 -4.08
CA PRO A 533 27.51 6.27 -5.09
C PRO A 533 26.35 5.48 -5.71
N TRP A 534 25.46 6.19 -6.34
CA TRP A 534 24.35 5.63 -7.10
C TRP A 534 24.67 5.61 -8.58
N ALA A 535 23.99 4.81 -9.37
CA ALA A 535 24.12 4.79 -10.82
C ALA A 535 22.87 4.20 -11.47
N ASN A 536 22.70 4.47 -12.76
CA ASN A 536 21.79 3.73 -13.64
C ASN A 536 22.46 2.40 -14.00
N PHE A 537 22.07 1.31 -13.35
CA PHE A 537 22.79 0.03 -13.46
C PHE A 537 21.87 -1.19 -13.60
N GLY A 538 20.79 -1.27 -12.81
CA GLY A 538 19.99 -2.48 -12.71
C GLY A 538 19.16 -2.79 -13.96
N ILE A 539 18.96 -4.09 -14.23
CA ILE A 539 18.11 -4.57 -15.32
C ILE A 539 17.12 -5.59 -14.77
N VAL A 540 15.82 -5.39 -15.07
CA VAL A 540 14.75 -6.30 -14.69
C VAL A 540 13.87 -6.60 -15.90
N LYS A 541 13.56 -7.88 -16.08
CA LYS A 541 12.60 -8.36 -17.08
C LYS A 541 11.28 -8.70 -16.39
N ASN A 542 10.14 -8.40 -17.02
CA ASN A 542 8.82 -8.86 -16.61
C ASN A 542 8.05 -9.37 -17.82
N GLN A 543 7.36 -10.50 -17.67
CA GLN A 543 6.54 -11.09 -18.73
C GLN A 543 5.34 -11.79 -18.14
N GLY A 544 4.28 -11.90 -18.93
CA GLY A 544 3.08 -12.53 -18.48
C GLY A 544 1.96 -12.45 -19.49
N PHE A 545 0.78 -12.83 -19.06
CA PHE A 545 -0.42 -12.68 -19.87
C PHE A 545 -1.61 -12.22 -19.02
N ASP A 546 -2.50 -11.49 -19.69
CA ASP A 546 -3.79 -11.04 -19.15
C ASP A 546 -4.90 -11.66 -19.97
N ALA A 547 -5.96 -12.09 -19.31
CA ALA A 547 -7.17 -12.55 -19.97
C ALA A 547 -8.41 -11.96 -19.30
N SER A 548 -9.41 -11.63 -20.08
CA SER A 548 -10.74 -11.26 -19.59
C SER A 548 -11.81 -11.95 -20.40
N LEU A 549 -12.88 -12.32 -19.70
CA LEU A 549 -14.09 -12.90 -20.26
C LEU A 549 -15.27 -12.05 -19.80
N GLU A 550 -16.13 -11.68 -20.73
CA GLU A 550 -17.42 -11.07 -20.44
C GLU A 550 -18.51 -11.73 -21.28
N MET A 551 -19.54 -12.21 -20.63
CA MET A 551 -20.72 -12.74 -21.27
C MET A 551 -21.95 -11.98 -20.78
N ASN A 552 -22.79 -11.54 -21.72
CA ASN A 552 -24.06 -10.86 -21.43
C ASN A 552 -25.13 -11.48 -22.31
N LYS A 553 -26.12 -12.15 -21.71
CA LYS A 553 -27.17 -12.82 -22.47
C LYS A 553 -28.54 -12.71 -21.81
N SER A 554 -29.54 -12.33 -22.61
CA SER A 554 -30.95 -12.39 -22.23
C SER A 554 -31.55 -13.70 -22.71
N PHE A 555 -32.26 -14.41 -21.83
CA PHE A 555 -32.99 -15.61 -22.11
C PHE A 555 -34.50 -15.29 -22.02
N GLY A 556 -35.13 -15.14 -23.18
CA GLY A 556 -36.48 -14.64 -23.23
C GLY A 556 -36.62 -13.19 -22.74
N LYS A 557 -37.77 -12.83 -22.16
CA LYS A 557 -38.09 -11.48 -21.69
C LYS A 557 -37.73 -11.26 -20.21
N ASP A 558 -37.64 -12.32 -19.44
CA ASP A 558 -37.64 -12.26 -17.98
C ASP A 558 -36.30 -12.59 -17.32
N PHE A 559 -35.39 -13.26 -18.04
CA PHE A 559 -34.12 -13.68 -17.46
C PHE A 559 -32.91 -13.09 -18.21
N PHE A 560 -32.02 -12.44 -17.46
CA PHE A 560 -30.75 -11.90 -17.95
C PHE A 560 -29.61 -12.46 -17.11
N LEU A 561 -28.53 -12.92 -17.77
CA LEU A 561 -27.31 -13.42 -17.13
C LEU A 561 -26.10 -12.65 -17.65
N SER A 562 -25.27 -12.15 -16.73
CA SER A 562 -23.96 -11.59 -17.01
C SER A 562 -22.91 -12.40 -16.26
N LEU A 563 -21.89 -12.88 -16.96
CA LEU A 563 -20.69 -13.51 -16.39
C LEU A 563 -19.49 -12.63 -16.68
N ARG A 564 -18.58 -12.51 -15.71
CA ARG A 564 -17.33 -11.77 -15.84
C ARG A 564 -16.19 -12.59 -15.25
N GLY A 565 -15.06 -12.58 -15.93
CA GLY A 565 -13.85 -13.19 -15.43
C GLY A 565 -12.64 -12.39 -15.87
N ASN A 566 -11.64 -12.31 -15.03
CA ASN A 566 -10.32 -11.80 -15.36
C ASN A 566 -9.24 -12.69 -14.75
N PHE A 567 -8.14 -12.78 -15.42
CA PHE A 567 -6.97 -13.53 -15.00
C PHE A 567 -5.71 -12.76 -15.42
N THR A 568 -4.75 -12.66 -14.52
CA THR A 568 -3.44 -12.06 -14.78
C THR A 568 -2.39 -12.99 -14.23
N PHE A 569 -1.42 -13.35 -15.06
CA PHE A 569 -0.16 -13.94 -14.64
C PHE A 569 0.98 -13.00 -15.01
N SER A 570 1.88 -12.70 -14.07
CA SER A 570 3.02 -11.82 -14.27
C SER A 570 4.20 -12.29 -13.45
N ARG A 571 5.33 -12.59 -14.11
CA ARG A 571 6.57 -12.98 -13.44
C ARG A 571 7.71 -12.10 -13.89
N ASN A 572 8.39 -11.51 -12.91
CA ASN A 572 9.59 -10.74 -13.16
C ASN A 572 10.86 -11.54 -12.81
N LYS A 573 11.99 -11.08 -13.35
CA LYS A 573 13.32 -11.63 -13.07
C LYS A 573 14.35 -10.52 -13.10
N ILE A 574 15.18 -10.45 -12.09
CA ILE A 574 16.37 -9.58 -12.06
C ILE A 574 17.38 -10.17 -13.03
N LEU A 575 17.76 -9.41 -14.06
CA LEU A 575 18.78 -9.79 -15.02
C LEU A 575 20.15 -9.28 -14.60
N GLU A 576 20.18 -8.07 -14.02
CA GLU A 576 21.40 -7.45 -13.53
C GLU A 576 21.14 -6.70 -12.24
N TYR A 577 21.97 -6.99 -11.25
CA TYR A 577 22.01 -6.36 -9.94
C TYR A 577 23.47 -6.17 -9.55
N ASP A 578 23.78 -5.15 -8.74
CA ASP A 578 25.16 -4.88 -8.33
C ASP A 578 25.63 -5.87 -7.26
N GLU A 579 26.10 -7.02 -7.72
CA GLU A 579 26.62 -8.14 -6.92
C GLU A 579 27.98 -8.57 -7.48
N SER A 580 28.90 -8.99 -6.58
CA SER A 580 30.15 -9.60 -6.99
C SER A 580 29.93 -10.93 -7.71
N GLU A 581 30.83 -11.32 -8.59
CA GLU A 581 30.73 -12.62 -9.29
C GLU A 581 30.69 -13.81 -8.31
N ALA A 582 31.40 -13.71 -7.20
CA ALA A 582 31.34 -14.72 -6.13
C ALA A 582 29.92 -14.78 -5.52
N MET A 583 29.25 -13.65 -5.27
CA MET A 583 27.89 -13.61 -4.75
C MET A 583 26.88 -14.21 -5.73
N LYS A 584 27.02 -13.94 -7.03
CA LYS A 584 26.13 -14.49 -8.06
C LYS A 584 26.13 -16.02 -8.13
N GLN A 585 27.20 -16.67 -7.64
CA GLN A 585 27.33 -18.13 -7.61
C GLN A 585 26.75 -18.76 -6.34
N THR A 586 26.25 -17.96 -5.40
CA THR A 586 25.67 -18.44 -4.15
C THR A 586 24.14 -18.46 -4.19
N THR A 587 23.52 -19.17 -3.26
CA THR A 587 22.07 -19.18 -3.05
C THR A 587 21.51 -17.80 -2.67
N ARG A 588 22.37 -16.89 -2.17
CA ARG A 588 22.01 -15.51 -1.78
C ARG A 588 21.88 -14.53 -2.94
N ALA A 589 22.25 -14.95 -4.16
CA ALA A 589 22.21 -14.10 -5.33
C ALA A 589 20.79 -13.54 -5.57
N ARG A 590 20.71 -12.23 -5.80
CA ARG A 590 19.45 -11.58 -6.24
C ARG A 590 19.27 -11.67 -7.74
N THR A 591 20.38 -11.61 -8.49
CA THR A 591 20.41 -11.84 -9.94
C THR A 591 19.85 -13.23 -10.25
N GLY A 592 18.92 -13.30 -11.17
CA GLY A 592 18.25 -14.55 -11.52
C GLY A 592 16.92 -14.80 -10.81
N ASN A 593 16.66 -14.12 -9.69
CA ASN A 593 15.45 -14.26 -8.88
C ASN A 593 14.45 -13.12 -9.14
N PRO A 594 13.16 -13.31 -8.78
CA PRO A 594 12.18 -12.24 -8.84
C PRO A 594 12.49 -11.10 -7.85
N LEU A 595 12.02 -9.89 -8.19
CA LEU A 595 11.96 -8.78 -7.22
C LEU A 595 11.10 -9.16 -6.02
N ASN A 596 11.43 -8.63 -4.84
CA ASN A 596 10.69 -8.83 -3.59
C ASN A 596 10.62 -10.30 -3.14
N THR A 597 11.60 -11.11 -3.54
CA THR A 597 11.81 -12.46 -3.01
C THR A 597 12.31 -12.34 -1.56
N TYR A 598 11.74 -13.15 -0.68
CA TYR A 598 12.26 -13.30 0.67
C TYR A 598 13.49 -14.19 0.67
N TYR A 599 14.48 -13.82 1.48
CA TYR A 599 15.70 -14.58 1.71
C TYR A 599 15.82 -14.91 3.19
N GLY A 600 16.17 -16.13 3.50
CA GLY A 600 16.34 -16.60 4.86
C GLY A 600 16.85 -18.02 4.90
N LEU A 601 16.98 -18.56 6.10
CA LEU A 601 17.28 -19.96 6.33
C LEU A 601 16.04 -20.81 6.03
N LYS A 602 16.20 -21.92 5.35
CA LYS A 602 15.11 -22.85 5.04
C LYS A 602 15.05 -23.94 6.10
N ALA A 603 13.93 -24.00 6.82
CA ALA A 603 13.67 -25.07 7.77
C ALA A 603 13.55 -26.43 7.06
N VAL A 604 14.21 -27.44 7.58
CA VAL A 604 14.18 -28.85 7.10
C VAL A 604 13.57 -29.80 8.11
N GLY A 605 13.25 -29.33 9.32
CA GLY A 605 12.64 -30.10 10.39
C GLY A 605 12.89 -29.45 11.74
N LEU A 606 12.70 -30.23 12.80
CA LEU A 606 13.06 -29.89 14.17
C LEU A 606 14.17 -30.82 14.64
N PHE A 607 15.05 -30.35 15.51
CA PHE A 607 16.03 -31.21 16.19
C PHE A 607 15.30 -32.18 17.10
N GLN A 608 15.70 -33.46 17.05
CA GLN A 608 15.19 -34.53 17.90
C GLN A 608 16.20 -34.87 19.00
N GLU A 609 15.79 -35.61 20.04
CA GLU A 609 16.70 -36.03 21.11
C GLU A 609 17.86 -36.87 20.61
N GLU A 610 17.64 -37.73 19.59
CA GLU A 610 18.66 -38.53 18.95
C GLU A 610 19.71 -37.74 18.15
N ASP A 611 19.47 -36.48 17.82
CA ASP A 611 20.44 -35.62 17.17
C ASP A 611 21.53 -35.12 18.12
N PHE A 612 21.42 -35.45 19.42
CA PHE A 612 22.34 -35.00 20.47
C PHE A 612 23.05 -36.17 21.13
N LYS A 613 24.33 -35.99 21.50
CA LYS A 613 25.10 -36.87 22.33
C LYS A 613 24.70 -36.69 23.80
N ALA A 614 25.11 -37.65 24.66
CA ALA A 614 24.82 -37.58 26.09
C ALA A 614 25.38 -36.34 26.81
N ASP A 615 26.37 -35.67 26.23
CA ASP A 615 26.95 -34.43 26.73
C ASP A 615 26.22 -33.18 26.23
N GLY A 616 25.12 -33.33 25.46
CA GLY A 616 24.34 -32.25 24.90
C GLY A 616 24.91 -31.60 23.63
N THR A 617 26.01 -32.16 23.08
CA THR A 617 26.55 -31.73 21.79
C THR A 617 25.85 -32.46 20.63
N LEU A 618 25.84 -31.86 19.44
CA LEU A 618 25.26 -32.49 18.25
C LEU A 618 26.07 -33.77 17.85
N VAL A 619 25.36 -34.73 17.31
CA VAL A 619 25.96 -35.92 16.66
C VAL A 619 26.76 -35.49 15.44
N ASP A 620 27.88 -36.22 15.17
CA ASP A 620 28.76 -35.88 14.05
C ASP A 620 28.01 -35.92 12.70
N GLY A 621 28.23 -34.90 11.88
CA GLY A 621 27.60 -34.76 10.58
C GLY A 621 26.30 -33.91 10.59
N ILE A 622 25.81 -33.48 11.74
CA ILE A 622 24.71 -32.54 11.85
C ILE A 622 25.27 -31.11 11.89
N PRO A 623 24.91 -30.23 10.96
CA PRO A 623 25.38 -28.85 10.95
C PRO A 623 24.99 -28.07 12.21
N ASN A 624 25.95 -27.37 12.79
CA ASN A 624 25.72 -26.54 13.99
C ASN A 624 25.31 -25.13 13.63
N HIS A 625 24.39 -24.54 14.40
CA HIS A 625 24.04 -23.14 14.26
C HIS A 625 25.14 -22.25 14.86
N THR A 626 25.49 -21.16 14.15
CA THR A 626 26.50 -20.22 14.64
C THR A 626 25.89 -19.10 15.50
N PHE A 627 24.58 -18.93 15.49
CA PHE A 627 23.85 -17.83 16.12
C PHE A 627 23.12 -18.23 17.40
N GLU A 628 23.03 -19.52 17.72
CA GLU A 628 22.40 -20.03 18.93
C GLU A 628 22.97 -21.40 19.32
N GLN A 629 22.80 -21.77 20.59
CA GLN A 629 23.00 -23.13 21.03
C GLN A 629 21.71 -23.91 20.90
N VAL A 630 21.67 -24.86 19.99
CA VAL A 630 20.47 -25.63 19.66
C VAL A 630 20.15 -26.66 20.72
N LYS A 631 18.89 -27.01 20.86
CA LYS A 631 18.31 -28.02 21.75
C LYS A 631 17.27 -28.85 21.00
N PRO A 632 16.86 -30.01 21.51
CA PRO A 632 15.73 -30.75 20.96
C PRO A 632 14.48 -29.85 20.89
N GLY A 633 13.77 -29.90 19.75
CA GLY A 633 12.61 -29.03 19.47
C GLY A 633 12.95 -27.75 18.76
N ASP A 634 14.19 -27.32 18.69
CA ASP A 634 14.59 -26.15 17.88
C ASP A 634 14.50 -26.43 16.39
N ILE A 635 14.31 -25.37 15.59
CA ILE A 635 14.20 -25.50 14.13
C ILE A 635 15.58 -25.91 13.56
N ARG A 636 15.62 -26.98 12.78
CA ARG A 636 16.78 -27.41 12.01
C ARG A 636 16.74 -26.74 10.63
N TYR A 637 17.82 -26.05 10.27
CA TYR A 637 17.94 -25.37 8.97
C TYR A 637 18.90 -26.11 8.03
N GLU A 638 18.71 -25.88 6.73
CA GLU A 638 19.51 -26.43 5.64
C GLU A 638 20.87 -25.71 5.57
N ASP A 639 21.95 -26.50 5.59
CA ASP A 639 23.30 -26.05 5.26
C ASP A 639 23.47 -26.12 3.74
N THR A 640 23.38 -24.97 3.07
CA THR A 640 23.36 -24.91 1.62
C THR A 640 24.70 -24.93 0.96
N ASN A 641 25.75 -24.55 1.69
CA ASN A 641 27.13 -24.51 1.23
C ASN A 641 27.96 -25.73 1.66
N HIS A 642 27.35 -26.59 2.52
CA HIS A 642 27.95 -27.85 3.04
C HIS A 642 29.25 -27.63 3.81
N ASP A 643 29.37 -26.53 4.55
CA ASP A 643 30.56 -26.26 5.37
C ASP A 643 30.45 -26.77 6.81
N GLY A 644 29.33 -27.45 7.17
CA GLY A 644 29.05 -28.01 8.48
C GLY A 644 28.53 -27.01 9.49
N LYS A 645 28.14 -25.81 9.04
CA LYS A 645 27.57 -24.74 9.86
C LYS A 645 26.33 -24.20 9.21
N VAL A 646 25.44 -23.65 10.01
CA VAL A 646 24.30 -22.86 9.52
C VAL A 646 24.50 -21.44 9.96
N ASP A 647 24.59 -20.54 8.97
CA ASP A 647 24.77 -19.11 9.21
C ASP A 647 24.14 -18.25 8.08
N THR A 648 24.50 -16.96 7.99
CA THR A 648 23.99 -16.06 6.95
C THR A 648 24.47 -16.41 5.53
N TYR A 649 25.47 -17.31 5.39
CA TYR A 649 25.91 -17.80 4.08
C TYR A 649 24.94 -18.84 3.51
N ASP A 650 24.07 -19.43 4.32
CA ASP A 650 23.04 -20.39 3.92
C ASP A 650 21.70 -19.76 3.52
N TYR A 651 21.64 -18.43 3.54
CA TYR A 651 20.44 -17.75 3.08
C TYR A 651 20.14 -18.09 1.62
N GLN A 652 18.89 -18.41 1.36
CA GLN A 652 18.35 -18.75 0.04
C GLN A 652 16.97 -18.15 -0.15
N PRO A 653 16.44 -18.10 -1.39
CA PRO A 653 15.05 -17.73 -1.62
C PRO A 653 14.10 -18.65 -0.87
N ILE A 654 13.25 -18.09 0.00
CA ILE A 654 12.23 -18.80 0.74
C ILE A 654 10.84 -18.36 0.29
N GLY A 655 9.97 -19.33 -0.03
CA GLY A 655 8.62 -19.05 -0.50
C GLY A 655 8.55 -18.40 -1.88
N ARG A 656 7.55 -17.56 -2.06
CA ARG A 656 7.27 -16.79 -3.28
C ARG A 656 7.54 -15.30 -3.04
N PRO A 657 7.61 -14.48 -4.11
CA PRO A 657 7.69 -13.02 -3.93
C PRO A 657 6.52 -12.47 -3.12
N SER A 658 6.73 -11.35 -2.41
CA SER A 658 5.67 -10.68 -1.65
C SER A 658 4.59 -10.02 -2.54
N VAL A 659 4.81 -9.97 -3.86
CA VAL A 659 3.84 -9.49 -4.85
C VAL A 659 3.25 -10.68 -5.59
N PRO A 660 1.92 -10.84 -5.64
CA PRO A 660 1.29 -11.96 -6.32
C PRO A 660 1.69 -12.05 -7.80
N GLU A 661 2.07 -13.23 -8.26
CA GLU A 661 2.27 -13.51 -9.67
C GLU A 661 0.95 -13.78 -10.39
N ILE A 662 -0.05 -14.31 -9.69
CA ILE A 662 -1.39 -14.61 -10.23
C ILE A 662 -2.42 -13.79 -9.47
N VAL A 663 -3.25 -13.07 -10.22
CA VAL A 663 -4.44 -12.38 -9.72
C VAL A 663 -5.61 -12.73 -10.60
N TYR A 664 -6.73 -13.13 -10.00
CA TYR A 664 -7.92 -13.50 -10.73
C TYR A 664 -9.18 -12.96 -10.05
N GLY A 665 -10.23 -12.82 -10.85
CA GLY A 665 -11.55 -12.48 -10.36
C GLY A 665 -12.61 -13.08 -11.29
N PHE A 666 -13.69 -13.54 -10.73
CA PHE A 666 -14.85 -13.99 -11.49
C PHE A 666 -16.14 -13.68 -10.75
N GLY A 667 -17.19 -13.47 -11.51
CA GLY A 667 -18.48 -13.15 -10.92
C GLY A 667 -19.62 -13.30 -11.90
N PHE A 668 -20.80 -13.35 -11.36
CA PHE A 668 -22.01 -13.37 -12.14
C PHE A 668 -23.07 -12.43 -11.57
N SER A 669 -23.94 -11.96 -12.45
CA SER A 669 -25.14 -11.21 -12.10
C SER A 669 -26.31 -11.81 -12.87
N ALA A 670 -27.34 -12.20 -12.17
CA ALA A 670 -28.57 -12.75 -12.73
C ALA A 670 -29.75 -11.87 -12.37
N ARG A 671 -30.56 -11.49 -13.34
CA ARG A 671 -31.83 -10.80 -13.13
C ARG A 671 -32.96 -11.67 -13.63
N TRP A 672 -33.91 -11.96 -12.76
CA TRP A 672 -35.14 -12.67 -13.09
C TRP A 672 -36.35 -11.83 -12.69
N LYS A 673 -37.06 -11.33 -13.69
CA LYS A 673 -38.17 -10.37 -13.48
C LYS A 673 -37.70 -9.16 -12.64
N SER A 674 -38.17 -9.06 -11.39
CA SER A 674 -37.84 -7.98 -10.45
C SER A 674 -36.74 -8.34 -9.45
N PHE A 675 -36.20 -9.55 -9.53
CA PHE A 675 -35.11 -9.98 -8.62
C PHE A 675 -33.78 -9.90 -9.31
N ASP A 676 -32.81 -9.29 -8.61
CA ASP A 676 -31.43 -9.23 -9.02
C ASP A 676 -30.54 -9.95 -8.00
N PHE A 677 -29.67 -10.82 -8.48
CA PHE A 677 -28.65 -11.47 -7.66
C PHE A 677 -27.29 -11.30 -8.31
N SER A 678 -26.27 -10.98 -7.51
CA SER A 678 -24.89 -10.89 -7.99
C SER A 678 -23.93 -11.43 -6.95
N ALA A 679 -22.89 -12.15 -7.43
CA ALA A 679 -21.77 -12.58 -6.63
C ALA A 679 -20.48 -12.31 -7.40
N PHE A 680 -19.45 -11.91 -6.66
CA PHE A 680 -18.11 -11.66 -7.21
C PHE A 680 -17.05 -12.25 -6.27
N PHE A 681 -16.12 -12.98 -6.84
CA PHE A 681 -15.00 -13.60 -6.16
C PHE A 681 -13.70 -13.07 -6.73
N GLN A 682 -12.74 -12.83 -5.89
CA GLN A 682 -11.39 -12.44 -6.29
C GLN A 682 -10.36 -13.17 -5.45
N GLY A 683 -9.21 -13.42 -6.03
CA GLY A 683 -8.13 -14.08 -5.34
C GLY A 683 -6.77 -13.74 -5.94
N SER A 684 -5.75 -14.04 -5.17
CA SER A 684 -4.36 -13.96 -5.58
C SER A 684 -3.64 -15.22 -5.10
N THR A 685 -2.66 -15.65 -5.89
CA THR A 685 -1.83 -16.82 -5.54
C THR A 685 -0.42 -16.65 -6.08
N ASN A 686 0.47 -17.61 -5.81
CA ASN A 686 1.90 -17.47 -6.02
C ASN A 686 2.45 -16.22 -5.34
N VAL A 687 2.12 -16.06 -4.05
CA VAL A 687 2.56 -14.95 -3.19
C VAL A 687 2.87 -15.51 -1.81
N SER A 688 3.89 -14.95 -1.17
CA SER A 688 4.19 -15.23 0.23
C SER A 688 4.09 -13.96 1.05
N ASN A 689 3.54 -14.09 2.24
CA ASN A 689 3.60 -13.06 3.26
C ASN A 689 4.51 -13.54 4.38
N MET A 690 5.44 -12.69 4.80
CA MET A 690 6.23 -12.94 5.98
C MET A 690 5.32 -12.74 7.20
N ILE A 691 5.02 -13.82 7.92
CA ILE A 691 4.39 -13.73 9.22
C ILE A 691 5.52 -13.42 10.22
N GLN A 692 5.42 -12.29 10.88
CA GLN A 692 6.42 -11.85 11.85
C GLN A 692 5.74 -11.05 12.95
N GLY A 693 6.36 -11.02 14.11
CA GLY A 693 5.89 -10.28 15.29
C GLY A 693 6.19 -11.05 16.57
N ASP A 694 6.23 -10.30 17.64
CA ASP A 694 6.64 -10.78 18.97
C ASP A 694 5.74 -11.90 19.54
N MET A 695 4.58 -12.14 18.93
CA MET A 695 3.61 -13.13 19.41
C MET A 695 3.72 -14.50 18.76
N LEU A 696 4.48 -14.64 17.67
CA LEU A 696 4.63 -15.92 16.97
C LEU A 696 5.43 -16.91 17.79
N ILE A 697 6.42 -16.42 18.53
CA ILE A 697 7.24 -17.19 19.43
C ILE A 697 6.90 -16.70 20.86
N PRO A 698 6.33 -17.53 21.72
CA PRO A 698 6.02 -17.17 23.10
C PRO A 698 7.24 -16.58 23.81
N GLY A 699 7.09 -15.38 24.41
CA GLY A 699 8.16 -14.70 25.14
C GLY A 699 9.22 -14.01 24.27
N SER A 700 9.07 -13.95 22.95
CA SER A 700 10.03 -13.30 22.04
C SER A 700 9.95 -11.78 22.04
N GLY A 701 8.89 -11.18 22.60
CA GLY A 701 8.79 -9.74 22.77
C GLY A 701 9.87 -9.20 23.71
N GLY A 702 10.32 -7.95 23.50
CA GLY A 702 11.37 -7.32 24.31
C GLY A 702 11.09 -7.45 25.81
N GLY A 703 11.99 -8.11 26.55
CA GLY A 703 11.84 -8.41 27.97
C GLY A 703 10.97 -9.64 28.28
N GLY A 704 10.76 -10.56 27.35
CA GLY A 704 9.93 -11.76 27.54
C GLY A 704 8.42 -11.45 27.54
N LEU A 705 8.05 -10.30 26.97
CA LEU A 705 6.70 -9.78 26.91
C LEU A 705 6.09 -10.08 25.55
N GLY A 706 4.81 -10.31 25.50
CA GLY A 706 4.07 -10.58 24.27
C GLY A 706 2.96 -11.57 24.54
N ASN A 707 1.89 -11.42 23.82
CA ASN A 707 0.75 -12.34 23.94
C ASN A 707 1.08 -13.67 23.23
N ILE A 708 0.31 -14.70 23.49
CA ILE A 708 0.46 -16.03 22.90
C ILE A 708 -0.81 -16.39 22.14
N TYR A 709 -0.69 -16.81 20.89
CA TYR A 709 -1.83 -17.27 20.10
C TYR A 709 -2.43 -18.57 20.67
N ALA A 710 -3.74 -18.72 20.50
CA ALA A 710 -4.50 -19.86 21.03
C ALA A 710 -4.04 -21.22 20.45
N ASN A 711 -3.41 -21.23 19.29
CA ASN A 711 -2.86 -22.45 18.66
C ASN A 711 -1.46 -22.85 19.20
N CYS A 712 -1.02 -22.29 20.30
CA CYS A 712 0.32 -22.56 20.89
C CYS A 712 0.55 -24.01 21.33
N ASP A 713 -0.49 -24.83 21.43
CA ASP A 713 -0.38 -26.26 21.72
C ASP A 713 0.12 -27.08 20.52
N ASP A 714 0.07 -26.50 19.31
CA ASP A 714 0.65 -27.07 18.09
C ASP A 714 2.16 -26.76 18.05
N ARG A 715 2.91 -27.38 18.94
CA ARG A 715 4.36 -27.24 19.10
C ARG A 715 5.00 -28.60 19.34
N TRP A 716 6.31 -28.68 19.18
CA TRP A 716 7.10 -29.87 19.53
C TRP A 716 6.83 -30.27 20.99
N ASP A 717 6.71 -31.59 21.19
CA ASP A 717 6.54 -32.22 22.50
C ASP A 717 7.47 -33.42 22.57
N PRO A 718 8.29 -33.58 23.63
CA PRO A 718 9.19 -34.74 23.76
C PRO A 718 8.43 -36.07 23.79
N ASN A 719 7.16 -36.10 24.17
CA ASN A 719 6.33 -37.31 24.16
C ASN A 719 5.65 -37.58 22.80
N ASP A 720 5.65 -36.60 21.90
CA ASP A 720 5.14 -36.69 20.52
C ASP A 720 6.05 -35.88 19.58
N PRO A 721 7.30 -36.29 19.37
CA PRO A 721 8.33 -35.52 18.68
C PRO A 721 8.03 -35.31 17.18
N TYR A 722 7.11 -36.06 16.60
CA TYR A 722 6.71 -35.96 15.21
C TYR A 722 5.47 -35.07 14.99
N ARG A 723 4.93 -34.52 16.05
CA ARG A 723 3.88 -33.52 15.98
C ARG A 723 4.45 -32.24 15.38
N GLN A 724 3.95 -31.88 14.20
CA GLN A 724 4.35 -30.67 13.46
C GLN A 724 3.32 -29.58 13.62
#